data_174b4b9533ae9f3ca5ffc93f35554cd8
#
_entry.id   174b4b9533ae9f3ca5ffc93f35554cd8
#
_cell.length_a   1.000
_cell.length_b   1.000
_cell.length_c   1.000
_cell.angle_alpha   90.00
_cell.angle_beta   90.00
_cell.angle_gamma   90.00
#
_symmetry.space_group_name_H-M   'P 1'
#
loop_
_entity.id
_entity.type
_entity.pdbx_description
1 polymer ?
#
loop_
_entity_poly.entity_id
_entity_poly.type
_entity_poly.pdbx_seq_one_letter_code
_entity_poly.pdbx_strand_id
1 'polypeptide(L)'
;MTETNKKNPFIQYFLLNKYWPQYLIIIGLIYSISILFPIGKSLKYSYQLNDITREPIIAPFTFPILKSEQKLQKDLEDQKKSVPFIFNRIGKVVINQSAEINEFFAMVNELRYASWRLDESRRLVYERRYHRQYEKARSVFFSDSTNLAILTNEFYRLYSFTLDKPNWSKYITPEQDPKNMKDLDKNKNHVMQICRNRWTEGIYDIALKDIASSQVTVNQTDVPDLATPESFNDLQVAWTKARKELLLLFPEGDVFRDLGYDLIVEFMKPNLLFEREITERRQTESLNKVPRSQGVVLENELIVDANIRITDDVLQKLNSLSVAVTKQEKGSGWTKIIVNYLGRIILLSVVVSLFFAFLVVYRITIFRDWKMVLLISIVFLLQLGIAHIFVIRLEWSEYLIPVTVGAMTLTILFDARIGFMATTSMAILLGLMMGQNIDLVIVSLFTTTIAVYNIRELRKRSQLFITIFALIAASVFVVIGLGLFKEHNWARMLMDIQLLAINSILAPIITYGLIGLFEIFFEVTTDLTLIELLDYDHPLLKRAQQETNGTFNHSIVVGNLAEACANAIGAHSLLCRVGAYYHDIGKMVKSEYFIENQYSGDNKHDTLTPTMSAKIIRAHVKEGLRLAKEYGLPKIVSDFIPMHHGTTRVEYFYRMALKHSNENGDKIDEGAFRYPGPKPNTKETGILMICEAVEAAVRSIKEPDIFKIEAMIDKIIKGRIDDGQLNECPITLDELNKIKGTVDGNSGMLPVLRGIYHIRVEYPDDPMETPAT
;
A
#
# COMPACT_ATOMS: atom_id res chain seq x y z
N MET A 1 -37.09 35.46 -32.73
CA MET A 1 -37.37 34.38 -31.75
C MET A 1 -36.04 33.99 -31.11
N THR A 2 -35.72 34.61 -30.01
CA THR A 2 -34.51 34.33 -29.22
C THR A 2 -34.97 33.56 -28.00
N GLU A 3 -34.73 32.24 -27.98
CA GLU A 3 -34.93 31.42 -26.79
C GLU A 3 -33.91 31.82 -25.73
N THR A 4 -34.37 32.60 -24.76
CA THR A 4 -33.64 32.86 -23.51
C THR A 4 -33.61 31.57 -22.69
N ASN A 5 -32.45 30.90 -22.75
CA ASN A 5 -32.10 29.76 -21.89
C ASN A 5 -32.15 30.24 -20.43
N LYS A 6 -33.30 30.11 -19.76
CA LYS A 6 -33.47 30.38 -18.33
C LYS A 6 -32.70 29.35 -17.56
N LYS A 7 -31.39 29.60 -17.31
CA LYS A 7 -30.61 28.82 -16.36
C LYS A 7 -31.35 28.82 -15.02
N ASN A 8 -31.57 27.63 -14.47
CA ASN A 8 -32.27 27.40 -13.20
C ASN A 8 -31.68 28.35 -12.13
N PRO A 9 -32.49 29.23 -11.45
CA PRO A 9 -31.97 30.19 -10.50
C PRO A 9 -31.19 29.55 -9.34
N PHE A 10 -31.48 28.30 -9.00
CA PHE A 10 -30.75 27.53 -8.00
C PHE A 10 -29.33 27.23 -8.47
N ILE A 11 -29.14 26.80 -9.73
CA ILE A 11 -27.82 26.55 -10.32
C ILE A 11 -27.00 27.84 -10.40
N GLN A 12 -27.63 28.94 -10.75
CA GLN A 12 -26.98 30.24 -10.86
C GLN A 12 -26.56 30.79 -9.49
N TYR A 13 -27.38 30.62 -8.43
CA TYR A 13 -27.04 30.95 -7.04
C TYR A 13 -25.87 30.07 -6.52
N PHE A 14 -25.91 28.79 -6.81
CA PHE A 14 -24.87 27.84 -6.40
C PHE A 14 -23.53 28.12 -7.10
N LEU A 15 -23.52 28.42 -8.40
CA LEU A 15 -22.28 28.72 -9.18
C LEU A 15 -21.75 30.13 -8.86
N LEU A 16 -22.57 31.08 -8.43
CA LEU A 16 -22.16 32.41 -7.99
C LEU A 16 -21.61 32.41 -6.55
N ASN A 17 -21.86 31.37 -5.77
CA ASN A 17 -21.31 31.24 -4.43
C ASN A 17 -19.82 30.93 -4.51
N LYS A 18 -18.98 31.73 -3.86
CA LYS A 18 -17.52 31.59 -3.80
C LYS A 18 -17.05 30.20 -3.33
N TYR A 19 -17.89 29.44 -2.62
CA TYR A 19 -17.56 28.17 -1.98
C TYR A 19 -18.18 26.95 -2.65
N TRP A 20 -18.63 27.03 -3.90
CA TRP A 20 -19.21 25.88 -4.62
C TRP A 20 -18.30 24.65 -4.74
N PRO A 21 -16.93 24.78 -4.91
CA PRO A 21 -16.09 23.61 -4.97
C PRO A 21 -16.08 22.82 -3.65
N GLN A 22 -16.06 23.53 -2.51
CA GLN A 22 -16.10 22.92 -1.18
C GLN A 22 -17.39 22.11 -0.99
N TYR A 23 -18.54 22.66 -1.37
CA TYR A 23 -19.81 21.93 -1.28
C TYR A 23 -19.85 20.69 -2.16
N LEU A 24 -19.28 20.75 -3.37
CA LEU A 24 -19.16 19.57 -4.23
C LEU A 24 -18.28 18.50 -3.61
N ILE A 25 -17.15 18.87 -3.01
CA ILE A 25 -16.25 17.94 -2.33
C ILE A 25 -16.97 17.27 -1.15
N ILE A 26 -17.71 18.03 -0.35
CA ILE A 26 -18.47 17.51 0.80
C ILE A 26 -19.58 16.55 0.34
N ILE A 27 -20.32 16.90 -0.70
CA ILE A 27 -21.36 16.03 -1.28
C ILE A 27 -20.72 14.75 -1.82
N GLY A 28 -19.60 14.87 -2.54
CA GLY A 28 -18.81 13.74 -3.03
C GLY A 28 -18.29 12.85 -1.90
N LEU A 29 -17.85 13.46 -0.79
CA LEU A 29 -17.42 12.72 0.41
C LEU A 29 -18.57 11.91 1.00
N ILE A 30 -19.74 12.53 1.23
CA ILE A 30 -20.93 11.87 1.80
C ILE A 30 -21.36 10.71 0.90
N TYR A 31 -21.39 10.93 -0.42
CA TYR A 31 -21.71 9.89 -1.39
C TYR A 31 -20.71 8.73 -1.35
N SER A 32 -19.42 9.03 -1.35
CA SER A 32 -18.36 8.01 -1.30
C SER A 32 -18.39 7.22 0.00
N ILE A 33 -18.57 7.89 1.15
CA ILE A 33 -18.75 7.21 2.45
C ILE A 33 -20.00 6.31 2.40
N SER A 34 -21.10 6.77 1.80
CA SER A 34 -22.34 5.98 1.69
C SER A 34 -22.15 4.66 0.94
N ILE A 35 -21.25 4.63 -0.06
CA ILE A 35 -20.88 3.41 -0.81
C ILE A 35 -20.06 2.44 0.06
N LEU A 36 -19.20 2.95 0.93
CA LEU A 36 -18.38 2.13 1.83
C LEU A 36 -19.20 1.41 2.92
N PHE A 37 -20.40 1.90 3.21
CA PHE A 37 -21.26 1.22 4.17
C PHE A 37 -21.74 -0.12 3.61
N PRO A 38 -21.73 -1.19 4.42
CA PRO A 38 -22.16 -2.50 3.96
C PRO A 38 -23.62 -2.48 3.50
N ILE A 39 -23.84 -2.97 2.28
CA ILE A 39 -25.18 -3.15 1.72
C ILE A 39 -25.60 -4.57 2.05
N GLY A 40 -26.59 -4.74 2.92
CA GLY A 40 -27.28 -6.00 3.08
C GLY A 40 -26.73 -7.01 4.08
N LYS A 41 -25.73 -6.69 4.91
CA LYS A 41 -25.56 -7.37 6.21
C LYS A 41 -26.31 -6.54 7.25
N SER A 42 -27.44 -7.08 7.78
CA SER A 42 -28.06 -6.47 8.95
C SER A 42 -27.12 -6.66 10.13
N LEU A 43 -26.27 -5.66 10.37
CA LEU A 43 -25.33 -5.61 11.49
C LEU A 43 -26.04 -5.62 12.85
N LYS A 44 -27.39 -5.50 12.85
CA LYS A 44 -28.23 -5.63 14.05
C LYS A 44 -28.10 -6.99 14.75
N TYR A 45 -27.70 -8.03 14.00
CA TYR A 45 -27.54 -9.39 14.51
C TYR A 45 -26.08 -9.89 14.44
N SER A 46 -25.12 -8.98 14.43
CA SER A 46 -23.70 -9.32 14.43
C SER A 46 -23.21 -9.58 15.85
N TYR A 47 -23.36 -10.81 16.28
CA TYR A 47 -22.86 -11.33 17.54
C TYR A 47 -21.65 -12.23 17.30
N GLN A 48 -20.79 -12.35 18.30
CA GLN A 48 -19.68 -13.28 18.30
C GLN A 48 -19.98 -14.49 19.19
N LEU A 49 -19.25 -15.57 18.97
CA LEU A 49 -19.34 -16.73 19.82
C LEU A 49 -19.03 -16.35 21.28
N ASN A 50 -19.85 -16.82 22.20
CA ASN A 50 -19.79 -16.53 23.64
C ASN A 50 -20.23 -15.10 24.06
N ASP A 51 -20.75 -14.28 23.16
CA ASP A 51 -21.43 -13.04 23.55
C ASP A 51 -22.69 -13.38 24.37
N ILE A 52 -23.12 -12.44 25.19
CA ILE A 52 -24.37 -12.55 25.96
C ILE A 52 -25.40 -11.61 25.31
N THR A 53 -26.56 -12.14 25.00
CA THR A 53 -27.67 -11.36 24.44
C THR A 53 -28.25 -10.42 25.50
N ARG A 54 -28.54 -9.17 25.12
CA ARG A 54 -29.18 -8.19 26.00
C ARG A 54 -30.70 -8.22 25.91
N GLU A 55 -31.22 -8.63 24.77
CA GLU A 55 -32.64 -8.68 24.44
C GLU A 55 -32.96 -10.02 23.78
N PRO A 56 -34.20 -10.54 23.94
CA PRO A 56 -34.64 -11.75 23.26
C PRO A 56 -34.66 -11.47 21.73
N ILE A 57 -34.12 -12.42 20.98
CA ILE A 57 -34.11 -12.33 19.50
C ILE A 57 -35.12 -13.32 18.95
N ILE A 58 -36.19 -12.78 18.36
CA ILE A 58 -37.29 -13.51 17.77
C ILE A 58 -37.19 -13.43 16.25
N ALA A 59 -37.45 -14.50 15.53
CA ALA A 59 -37.43 -14.53 14.09
C ALA A 59 -38.58 -13.66 13.52
N PRO A 60 -38.28 -12.62 12.73
CA PRO A 60 -39.30 -11.72 12.17
C PRO A 60 -40.05 -12.33 10.98
N PHE A 61 -39.60 -13.45 10.46
CA PHE A 61 -40.18 -14.27 9.38
C PHE A 61 -39.49 -15.61 9.30
N THR A 62 -40.10 -16.57 8.59
CA THR A 62 -39.52 -17.91 8.38
C THR A 62 -38.31 -17.84 7.45
N PHE A 63 -37.16 -18.42 7.87
CA PHE A 63 -35.95 -18.45 7.07
C PHE A 63 -35.17 -19.77 7.22
N PRO A 64 -34.38 -20.19 6.18
CA PRO A 64 -33.56 -21.38 6.27
C PRO A 64 -32.27 -21.11 7.08
N ILE A 65 -31.86 -22.08 7.89
CA ILE A 65 -30.57 -22.07 8.58
C ILE A 65 -29.49 -22.49 7.58
N LEU A 66 -28.60 -21.58 7.20
CA LEU A 66 -27.49 -21.86 6.32
C LEU A 66 -26.43 -22.70 7.03
N LYS A 67 -25.84 -23.65 6.35
CA LYS A 67 -24.69 -24.41 6.86
C LYS A 67 -23.50 -23.48 7.04
N SER A 68 -22.64 -23.75 8.04
CA SER A 68 -21.36 -23.08 8.18
C SER A 68 -20.49 -23.39 6.93
N GLU A 69 -19.60 -22.47 6.59
CA GLU A 69 -18.70 -22.64 5.44
C GLU A 69 -17.92 -23.96 5.52
N GLN A 70 -17.39 -24.27 6.69
CA GLN A 70 -16.65 -25.52 6.94
C GLN A 70 -17.52 -26.77 6.71
N LYS A 71 -18.77 -26.76 7.19
CA LYS A 71 -19.70 -27.87 7.01
C LYS A 71 -20.15 -27.99 5.56
N LEU A 72 -20.40 -26.86 4.89
CA LEU A 72 -20.76 -26.85 3.48
C LEU A 72 -19.61 -27.37 2.61
N GLN A 73 -18.39 -26.94 2.85
CA GLN A 73 -17.21 -27.42 2.13
C GLN A 73 -17.01 -28.91 2.32
N LYS A 74 -17.14 -29.40 3.55
CA LYS A 74 -17.06 -30.83 3.83
C LYS A 74 -18.14 -31.62 3.08
N ASP A 75 -19.39 -31.17 3.13
CA ASP A 75 -20.50 -31.83 2.42
C ASP A 75 -20.27 -31.82 0.92
N LEU A 76 -19.71 -30.75 0.35
CA LEU A 76 -19.36 -30.66 -1.06
C LEU A 76 -18.21 -31.62 -1.42
N GLU A 77 -17.18 -31.70 -0.60
CA GLU A 77 -16.06 -32.65 -0.80
C GLU A 77 -16.54 -34.10 -0.71
N ASP A 78 -17.33 -34.43 0.30
CA ASP A 78 -17.88 -35.77 0.49
C ASP A 78 -18.79 -36.15 -0.70
N GLN A 79 -19.63 -35.21 -1.18
CA GLN A 79 -20.46 -35.42 -2.33
C GLN A 79 -19.63 -35.55 -3.61
N LYS A 80 -18.57 -34.82 -3.78
CA LYS A 80 -17.65 -34.94 -4.92
C LYS A 80 -16.97 -36.31 -4.95
N LYS A 81 -16.57 -36.82 -3.79
CA LYS A 81 -15.96 -38.15 -3.62
C LYS A 81 -16.96 -39.28 -3.85
N SER A 82 -18.26 -39.04 -3.61
CA SER A 82 -19.33 -40.05 -3.83
C SER A 82 -19.65 -40.30 -5.31
N VAL A 83 -19.29 -39.36 -6.20
CA VAL A 83 -19.52 -39.52 -7.64
C VAL A 83 -18.46 -40.40 -8.25
N PRO A 84 -18.83 -41.57 -8.82
CA PRO A 84 -17.84 -42.47 -9.43
C PRO A 84 -17.13 -41.83 -10.62
N PHE A 85 -15.84 -42.09 -10.75
CA PHE A 85 -15.09 -41.78 -11.96
C PHE A 85 -15.51 -42.76 -13.06
N ILE A 86 -15.70 -42.28 -14.27
CA ILE A 86 -16.21 -43.04 -15.40
C ILE A 86 -15.09 -43.37 -16.36
N PHE A 87 -14.93 -44.64 -16.65
CA PHE A 87 -13.94 -45.14 -17.60
C PHE A 87 -14.63 -45.95 -18.69
N ASN A 88 -14.13 -45.83 -19.92
CA ASN A 88 -14.53 -46.64 -21.02
C ASN A 88 -13.47 -47.71 -21.28
N ARG A 89 -13.86 -49.01 -21.31
CA ARG A 89 -12.98 -50.10 -21.66
C ARG A 89 -12.89 -50.22 -23.19
N ILE A 90 -11.70 -49.98 -23.73
CA ILE A 90 -11.46 -49.98 -25.17
C ILE A 90 -10.78 -51.28 -25.61
N GLY A 91 -11.55 -52.22 -26.13
CA GLY A 91 -11.05 -53.49 -26.65
C GLY A 91 -10.11 -53.35 -27.85
N LYS A 92 -10.25 -52.29 -28.65
CA LYS A 92 -9.35 -52.01 -29.78
C LYS A 92 -7.89 -51.80 -29.36
N VAL A 93 -7.62 -51.30 -28.15
CA VAL A 93 -6.25 -51.16 -27.64
C VAL A 93 -5.56 -52.52 -27.53
N VAL A 94 -6.30 -53.52 -26.99
CA VAL A 94 -5.79 -54.88 -26.85
C VAL A 94 -5.49 -55.51 -28.21
N ILE A 95 -6.39 -55.33 -29.18
CA ILE A 95 -6.24 -55.84 -30.56
C ILE A 95 -5.04 -55.18 -31.23
N ASN A 96 -4.95 -53.85 -31.22
CA ASN A 96 -3.87 -53.09 -31.86
C ASN A 96 -2.52 -53.45 -31.25
N GLN A 97 -2.39 -53.36 -29.89
CA GLN A 97 -1.14 -53.64 -29.23
C GLN A 97 -0.72 -55.14 -29.39
N SER A 98 -1.69 -56.06 -29.45
CA SER A 98 -1.36 -57.46 -29.76
C SER A 98 -0.86 -57.64 -31.19
N ALA A 99 -1.38 -56.89 -32.16
CA ALA A 99 -0.88 -56.85 -33.54
C ALA A 99 0.55 -56.28 -33.59
N GLU A 100 0.82 -55.16 -32.94
CA GLU A 100 2.14 -54.52 -32.87
C GLU A 100 3.18 -55.47 -32.24
N ILE A 101 2.84 -56.21 -31.17
CA ILE A 101 3.72 -57.22 -30.59
C ILE A 101 4.03 -58.31 -31.63
N ASN A 102 3.03 -58.79 -32.38
CA ASN A 102 3.25 -59.78 -33.40
C ASN A 102 4.13 -59.26 -34.53
N GLU A 103 3.95 -58.02 -34.99
CA GLU A 103 4.75 -57.39 -36.03
C GLU A 103 6.23 -57.20 -35.55
N PHE A 104 6.39 -56.78 -34.31
CA PHE A 104 7.72 -56.69 -33.71
C PHE A 104 8.50 -58.02 -33.77
N PHE A 105 7.86 -59.09 -33.28
CA PHE A 105 8.50 -60.41 -33.29
C PHE A 105 8.65 -60.97 -34.70
N ALA A 106 7.78 -60.68 -35.64
CA ALA A 106 7.91 -61.04 -37.06
C ALA A 106 9.17 -60.36 -37.65
N MET A 107 9.36 -59.07 -37.38
CA MET A 107 10.51 -58.33 -37.87
C MET A 107 11.83 -58.75 -37.21
N VAL A 108 11.83 -59.10 -35.91
CA VAL A 108 12.98 -59.73 -35.23
C VAL A 108 13.30 -61.06 -35.91
N ASN A 109 12.30 -61.87 -36.28
CA ASN A 109 12.52 -63.12 -36.98
C ASN A 109 13.15 -62.92 -38.37
N GLU A 110 12.68 -61.91 -39.11
CA GLU A 110 13.27 -61.53 -40.41
C GLU A 110 14.75 -61.09 -40.27
N LEU A 111 15.01 -60.28 -39.27
CA LEU A 111 16.37 -59.80 -38.97
C LEU A 111 17.32 -60.97 -38.59
N ARG A 112 16.85 -61.89 -37.72
CA ARG A 112 17.58 -63.08 -37.38
C ARG A 112 17.88 -63.96 -38.61
N TYR A 113 16.90 -64.12 -39.47
CA TYR A 113 17.07 -64.87 -40.69
C TYR A 113 18.03 -64.19 -41.68
N ALA A 114 17.93 -62.85 -41.82
CA ALA A 114 18.83 -62.11 -42.67
C ALA A 114 20.28 -62.11 -42.12
N SER A 115 20.44 -62.03 -40.80
CA SER A 115 21.75 -62.13 -40.12
C SER A 115 22.38 -63.51 -40.33
N TRP A 116 21.60 -64.58 -40.13
CA TRP A 116 22.09 -65.97 -40.39
C TRP A 116 22.44 -66.16 -41.86
N ARG A 117 21.64 -65.68 -42.80
CA ARG A 117 21.95 -65.73 -44.23
C ARG A 117 23.25 -65.02 -44.56
N LEU A 118 23.51 -63.88 -43.99
CA LEU A 118 24.75 -63.18 -44.16
C LEU A 118 25.97 -63.97 -43.65
N ASP A 119 25.86 -64.58 -42.47
CA ASP A 119 26.92 -65.43 -41.94
C ASP A 119 27.15 -66.67 -42.80
N GLU A 120 26.11 -67.31 -43.28
CA GLU A 120 26.24 -68.46 -44.19
C GLU A 120 26.80 -68.04 -45.56
N SER A 121 26.36 -66.90 -46.11
CA SER A 121 26.97 -66.42 -47.37
C SER A 121 28.40 -65.93 -47.17
N ARG A 122 28.79 -65.38 -45.99
CA ARG A 122 30.15 -65.05 -45.62
C ARG A 122 31.01 -66.30 -45.58
N ARG A 123 30.50 -67.38 -44.98
CA ARG A 123 31.18 -68.72 -44.91
C ARG A 123 31.40 -69.29 -46.30
N LEU A 124 30.39 -69.22 -47.15
CA LEU A 124 30.47 -69.67 -48.54
C LEU A 124 31.50 -68.86 -49.36
N VAL A 125 31.65 -67.60 -49.15
CA VAL A 125 32.65 -66.75 -49.79
C VAL A 125 34.06 -67.22 -49.31
N TYR A 126 34.23 -67.49 -48.02
CA TYR A 126 35.50 -67.99 -47.51
C TYR A 126 35.89 -69.37 -48.06
N GLU A 127 34.94 -70.34 -48.07
CA GLU A 127 35.13 -71.70 -48.59
C GLU A 127 35.39 -71.72 -50.10
N ARG A 128 34.78 -70.85 -50.90
CA ARG A 128 34.94 -70.79 -52.37
C ARG A 128 35.92 -69.78 -52.87
N ARG A 129 36.82 -69.19 -52.02
CA ARG A 129 37.70 -68.10 -52.44
C ARG A 129 38.67 -68.39 -53.55
N TYR A 130 38.99 -69.72 -53.86
CA TYR A 130 39.78 -70.17 -54.94
C TYR A 130 39.03 -70.99 -56.00
N HIS A 131 37.64 -70.91 -55.99
CA HIS A 131 36.81 -71.70 -56.90
C HIS A 131 36.13 -70.79 -57.99
N ARG A 132 35.83 -71.42 -59.12
CA ARG A 132 35.14 -70.71 -60.26
C ARG A 132 33.83 -69.98 -59.86
N GLN A 133 33.23 -70.36 -58.78
CA GLN A 133 31.96 -69.75 -58.27
C GLN A 133 32.21 -68.65 -57.20
N TYR A 134 33.41 -68.12 -57.03
CA TYR A 134 33.71 -67.06 -56.05
C TYR A 134 32.95 -65.81 -56.25
N GLU A 135 32.89 -65.26 -57.52
CA GLU A 135 32.19 -64.04 -57.82
C GLU A 135 30.67 -64.17 -57.55
N LYS A 136 30.05 -65.36 -57.81
CA LYS A 136 28.67 -65.64 -57.47
C LYS A 136 28.45 -65.66 -55.94
N ALA A 137 29.32 -66.30 -55.21
CA ALA A 137 29.21 -66.31 -53.75
C ALA A 137 29.37 -64.87 -53.16
N ARG A 138 30.30 -64.08 -53.70
CA ARG A 138 30.58 -62.71 -53.33
C ARG A 138 29.35 -61.81 -53.61
N SER A 139 28.67 -61.92 -54.78
CA SER A 139 27.47 -61.16 -55.10
C SER A 139 26.32 -61.48 -54.13
N VAL A 140 26.13 -62.73 -53.76
CA VAL A 140 25.14 -63.14 -52.76
C VAL A 140 25.43 -62.52 -51.39
N PHE A 141 26.72 -62.55 -50.92
CA PHE A 141 27.15 -61.92 -49.70
C PHE A 141 26.88 -60.43 -49.66
N PHE A 142 27.17 -59.67 -50.77
CA PHE A 142 26.85 -58.25 -50.85
C PHE A 142 25.36 -58.00 -50.83
N SER A 143 24.55 -58.80 -51.51
CA SER A 143 23.10 -58.76 -51.48
C SER A 143 22.55 -58.97 -50.07
N ASP A 144 22.99 -60.00 -49.39
CA ASP A 144 22.58 -60.31 -48.03
C ASP A 144 23.04 -59.26 -47.03
N SER A 145 24.25 -58.67 -47.19
CA SER A 145 24.76 -57.56 -46.38
C SER A 145 23.87 -56.28 -46.56
N THR A 146 23.52 -55.98 -47.80
CA THR A 146 22.65 -54.83 -48.10
C THR A 146 21.24 -55.04 -47.53
N ASN A 147 20.68 -56.26 -47.71
CA ASN A 147 19.36 -56.59 -47.16
C ASN A 147 19.34 -56.48 -45.61
N LEU A 148 20.34 -57.03 -44.92
CA LEU A 148 20.44 -56.93 -43.48
C LEU A 148 20.56 -55.44 -43.04
N ALA A 149 21.34 -54.63 -43.74
CA ALA A 149 21.49 -53.20 -43.39
C ALA A 149 20.15 -52.43 -43.56
N ILE A 150 19.39 -52.73 -44.63
CA ILE A 150 18.06 -52.13 -44.85
C ILE A 150 17.09 -52.54 -43.74
N LEU A 151 16.97 -53.80 -43.44
CA LEU A 151 16.08 -54.34 -42.40
C LEU A 151 16.49 -53.82 -41.00
N THR A 152 17.78 -53.71 -40.71
CA THR A 152 18.29 -53.19 -39.45
C THR A 152 17.93 -51.72 -39.28
N ASN A 153 18.12 -50.90 -40.32
CA ASN A 153 17.75 -49.49 -40.31
C ASN A 153 16.25 -49.27 -40.11
N GLU A 154 15.44 -50.08 -40.84
CA GLU A 154 14.00 -50.06 -40.72
C GLU A 154 13.53 -50.46 -39.31
N PHE A 155 14.11 -51.50 -38.74
CA PHE A 155 13.80 -51.96 -37.40
C PHE A 155 14.09 -50.86 -36.35
N TYR A 156 15.28 -50.27 -36.35
CA TYR A 156 15.60 -49.22 -35.39
C TYR A 156 14.79 -47.92 -35.60
N ARG A 157 14.33 -47.67 -36.84
CA ARG A 157 13.43 -46.56 -37.12
C ARG A 157 12.06 -46.82 -36.49
N LEU A 158 11.53 -48.05 -36.55
CA LEU A 158 10.23 -48.40 -36.00
C LEU A 158 10.27 -48.61 -34.47
N TYR A 159 11.34 -49.20 -33.97
CA TYR A 159 11.48 -49.62 -32.57
C TYR A 159 12.67 -48.97 -31.90
N SER A 160 12.62 -47.64 -31.85
CA SER A 160 13.73 -46.80 -31.31
C SER A 160 14.06 -47.09 -29.83
N PHE A 161 13.15 -47.64 -29.06
CA PHE A 161 13.38 -48.06 -27.66
C PHE A 161 14.44 -49.17 -27.51
N THR A 162 14.77 -49.85 -28.61
CA THR A 162 15.82 -50.88 -28.66
C THR A 162 17.20 -50.31 -28.96
N LEU A 163 17.30 -49.06 -29.39
CA LEU A 163 18.57 -48.38 -29.68
C LEU A 163 19.42 -48.25 -28.42
N ASP A 164 20.74 -48.31 -28.60
CA ASP A 164 21.75 -48.16 -27.53
C ASP A 164 21.71 -49.22 -26.40
N LYS A 165 21.02 -50.31 -26.61
CA LYS A 165 20.93 -51.41 -25.66
C LYS A 165 21.67 -52.65 -26.19
N PRO A 166 22.86 -52.99 -25.70
CA PRO A 166 23.70 -54.10 -26.26
C PRO A 166 23.01 -55.47 -26.19
N ASN A 167 22.10 -55.68 -25.24
CA ASN A 167 21.36 -56.94 -25.14
C ASN A 167 20.38 -57.14 -26.29
N TRP A 168 19.78 -56.07 -26.82
CA TRP A 168 18.91 -56.17 -27.99
C TRP A 168 19.70 -56.54 -29.23
N SER A 169 20.89 -55.99 -29.47
CA SER A 169 21.73 -56.36 -30.59
C SER A 169 22.06 -57.84 -30.58
N LYS A 170 22.46 -58.37 -29.40
CA LYS A 170 22.75 -59.81 -29.24
C LYS A 170 21.49 -60.70 -29.48
N TYR A 171 20.31 -60.22 -29.08
CA TYR A 171 19.08 -60.95 -29.23
C TYR A 171 18.60 -60.98 -30.70
N ILE A 172 18.84 -59.95 -31.47
CA ILE A 172 18.48 -59.81 -32.87
C ILE A 172 19.41 -60.61 -33.80
N THR A 173 20.69 -60.74 -33.45
CA THR A 173 21.73 -61.40 -34.26
C THR A 173 22.29 -62.66 -33.55
N PRO A 174 21.52 -63.74 -33.48
CA PRO A 174 21.96 -64.99 -32.85
C PRO A 174 22.95 -65.74 -33.73
N GLU A 175 23.84 -66.48 -33.10
CA GLU A 175 24.87 -67.33 -33.78
C GLU A 175 24.29 -68.64 -34.33
N GLN A 176 23.02 -68.98 -34.13
CA GLN A 176 22.39 -70.26 -34.54
C GLN A 176 21.38 -70.10 -35.66
N ASP A 177 21.12 -71.21 -36.41
CA ASP A 177 20.06 -71.19 -37.47
C ASP A 177 18.68 -70.81 -36.90
N PRO A 178 18.01 -69.81 -37.44
CA PRO A 178 16.70 -69.36 -37.01
C PRO A 178 15.61 -70.39 -37.07
N LYS A 179 15.69 -71.35 -37.98
CA LYS A 179 14.71 -72.44 -38.13
C LYS A 179 14.59 -73.33 -36.90
N ASN A 180 15.67 -73.39 -36.07
CA ASN A 180 15.67 -74.19 -34.87
C ASN A 180 15.40 -73.37 -33.59
N MET A 181 15.09 -72.06 -33.73
CA MET A 181 14.88 -71.15 -32.60
C MET A 181 13.42 -71.19 -32.12
N LYS A 182 13.13 -72.10 -31.23
CA LYS A 182 11.85 -72.20 -30.50
C LYS A 182 11.73 -71.10 -29.42
N ASP A 183 12.81 -70.38 -29.09
CA ASP A 183 12.85 -69.34 -28.07
C ASP A 183 12.05 -68.10 -28.47
N LEU A 184 12.06 -67.71 -29.76
CA LEU A 184 11.36 -66.52 -30.24
C LEU A 184 9.86 -66.60 -30.06
N ASP A 185 9.25 -67.74 -30.47
CA ASP A 185 7.78 -67.95 -30.31
C ASP A 185 7.41 -68.13 -28.85
N LYS A 186 8.27 -68.77 -28.03
CA LYS A 186 8.05 -68.89 -26.59
C LYS A 186 8.08 -67.53 -25.92
N ASN A 187 9.06 -66.69 -26.23
CA ASN A 187 9.21 -65.34 -25.67
C ASN A 187 8.03 -64.44 -26.09
N LYS A 188 7.64 -64.47 -27.37
CA LYS A 188 6.47 -63.78 -27.86
C LYS A 188 5.20 -64.19 -27.08
N ASN A 189 4.99 -65.47 -26.90
CA ASN A 189 3.81 -65.97 -26.20
C ASN A 189 3.79 -65.56 -24.73
N HIS A 190 4.94 -65.54 -24.04
CA HIS A 190 5.03 -65.07 -22.67
C HIS A 190 4.74 -63.58 -22.55
N VAL A 191 5.34 -62.72 -23.40
CA VAL A 191 5.05 -61.28 -23.41
C VAL A 191 3.57 -61.03 -23.71
N MET A 192 3.04 -61.70 -24.73
CA MET A 192 1.64 -61.57 -25.12
C MET A 192 0.68 -62.01 -23.99
N GLN A 193 1.01 -63.11 -23.31
CA GLN A 193 0.18 -63.62 -22.21
C GLN A 193 0.21 -62.64 -21.02
N ILE A 194 1.37 -62.15 -20.64
CA ILE A 194 1.51 -61.16 -19.55
C ILE A 194 0.72 -59.89 -19.87
N CYS A 195 0.85 -59.33 -21.08
CA CYS A 195 0.09 -58.17 -21.50
C CYS A 195 -1.41 -58.42 -21.50
N ARG A 196 -1.86 -59.58 -22.05
CA ARG A 196 -3.29 -59.94 -22.06
C ARG A 196 -3.88 -60.11 -20.66
N ASN A 197 -3.10 -60.70 -19.72
CA ASN A 197 -3.52 -60.83 -18.32
C ASN A 197 -3.78 -59.43 -17.71
N ARG A 198 -2.87 -58.50 -17.91
CA ARG A 198 -2.99 -57.15 -17.37
C ARG A 198 -4.13 -56.37 -18.03
N TRP A 199 -4.34 -56.49 -19.38
CA TRP A 199 -5.48 -55.85 -20.05
C TRP A 199 -6.82 -56.47 -19.65
N THR A 200 -6.83 -57.77 -19.32
CA THR A 200 -8.06 -58.40 -18.79
C THR A 200 -8.39 -57.86 -17.40
N GLU A 201 -7.37 -57.66 -16.55
CA GLU A 201 -7.56 -56.99 -15.27
C GLU A 201 -8.03 -55.53 -15.46
N GLY A 202 -7.54 -54.81 -16.46
CA GLY A 202 -7.82 -53.41 -16.76
C GLY A 202 -6.73 -52.51 -16.30
N ILE A 203 -6.33 -51.57 -17.18
CA ILE A 203 -5.25 -50.60 -16.92
C ILE A 203 -5.79 -49.19 -17.15
N TYR A 204 -5.75 -48.36 -16.13
CA TYR A 204 -6.13 -46.95 -16.18
C TYR A 204 -5.10 -46.12 -16.98
N ASP A 205 -5.63 -45.07 -17.65
CA ASP A 205 -4.81 -44.02 -18.30
C ASP A 205 -4.38 -42.93 -17.37
N ILE A 206 -4.90 -42.88 -16.13
CA ILE A 206 -4.52 -41.98 -15.06
C ILE A 206 -3.94 -42.77 -13.86
N ALA A 207 -3.15 -42.10 -13.01
CA ALA A 207 -2.60 -42.77 -11.84
C ALA A 207 -3.68 -43.06 -10.79
N LEU A 208 -3.61 -44.21 -10.13
CA LEU A 208 -4.57 -44.61 -9.11
C LEU A 208 -4.76 -43.60 -8.00
N LYS A 209 -3.70 -42.90 -7.60
CA LYS A 209 -3.71 -41.81 -6.60
C LYS A 209 -4.54 -40.59 -7.00
N ASP A 210 -4.77 -40.39 -8.29
CA ASP A 210 -5.52 -39.25 -8.84
C ASP A 210 -7.03 -39.53 -8.91
N ILE A 211 -7.45 -40.76 -8.61
CA ILE A 211 -8.86 -41.17 -8.52
C ILE A 211 -9.35 -40.83 -7.11
N ALA A 212 -9.95 -39.64 -6.95
CA ALA A 212 -10.43 -39.16 -5.65
C ALA A 212 -11.76 -39.80 -5.19
N SER A 213 -12.44 -40.52 -6.06
CA SER A 213 -13.72 -41.19 -5.75
C SER A 213 -13.51 -42.56 -5.09
N SER A 214 -14.42 -42.94 -4.19
CA SER A 214 -14.43 -44.26 -3.56
C SER A 214 -14.90 -45.39 -4.52
N GLN A 215 -15.47 -45.02 -5.65
CA GLN A 215 -16.00 -45.97 -6.66
C GLN A 215 -15.65 -45.49 -8.07
N VAL A 216 -15.52 -46.44 -8.97
CA VAL A 216 -15.34 -46.19 -10.40
C VAL A 216 -16.44 -46.94 -11.20
N THR A 217 -16.85 -46.35 -12.30
CA THR A 217 -17.76 -46.98 -13.24
C THR A 217 -17.02 -47.32 -14.52
N VAL A 218 -17.01 -48.58 -14.92
CA VAL A 218 -16.39 -49.03 -16.16
C VAL A 218 -17.47 -49.39 -17.16
N ASN A 219 -17.56 -48.65 -18.25
CA ASN A 219 -18.45 -48.92 -19.37
C ASN A 219 -17.78 -49.95 -20.30
N GLN A 220 -18.24 -51.17 -20.27
CA GLN A 220 -17.77 -52.24 -21.15
C GLN A 220 -18.92 -52.79 -22.07
N THR A 221 -20.15 -52.77 -21.57
CA THR A 221 -21.41 -53.21 -22.23
C THR A 221 -22.49 -52.21 -21.91
N ASP A 222 -23.73 -52.46 -22.33
CA ASP A 222 -24.90 -51.60 -22.04
C ASP A 222 -25.18 -51.44 -20.53
N VAL A 223 -24.59 -52.25 -19.67
CA VAL A 223 -24.69 -52.15 -18.22
C VAL A 223 -23.33 -51.71 -17.65
N PRO A 224 -23.25 -50.54 -17.01
CA PRO A 224 -22.02 -50.05 -16.38
C PRO A 224 -21.65 -50.92 -15.18
N ASP A 225 -20.38 -51.30 -15.12
CA ASP A 225 -19.84 -52.08 -13.99
C ASP A 225 -19.31 -51.11 -12.90
N LEU A 226 -19.81 -51.24 -11.67
CA LEU A 226 -19.40 -50.43 -10.53
C LEU A 226 -18.37 -51.20 -9.69
N ALA A 227 -17.20 -50.64 -9.53
CA ALA A 227 -16.08 -51.27 -8.82
C ALA A 227 -15.35 -50.27 -7.92
N THR A 228 -14.45 -50.77 -7.06
CA THR A 228 -13.51 -49.93 -6.33
C THR A 228 -12.30 -49.61 -7.22
N PRO A 229 -11.66 -48.45 -7.04
CA PRO A 229 -10.50 -48.10 -7.85
C PRO A 229 -9.39 -49.16 -7.80
N GLU A 230 -9.21 -49.82 -6.67
CA GLU A 230 -8.18 -50.86 -6.45
C GLU A 230 -8.43 -52.14 -7.20
N SER A 231 -9.64 -52.32 -7.78
CA SER A 231 -10.00 -53.47 -8.61
C SER A 231 -9.24 -53.55 -9.93
N PHE A 232 -8.67 -52.42 -10.35
CA PHE A 232 -7.90 -52.26 -11.58
C PHE A 232 -6.51 -51.76 -11.29
N ASN A 233 -5.65 -51.68 -12.28
CA ASN A 233 -4.27 -51.25 -12.12
C ASN A 233 -4.05 -49.92 -12.87
N ASP A 234 -3.18 -49.06 -12.39
CA ASP A 234 -2.54 -48.07 -13.25
C ASP A 234 -1.31 -48.68 -13.98
N LEU A 235 -0.76 -47.95 -14.92
CA LEU A 235 0.36 -48.39 -15.72
C LEU A 235 1.56 -48.81 -14.85
N GLN A 236 1.87 -48.09 -13.80
CA GLN A 236 3.04 -48.39 -12.93
C GLN A 236 2.83 -49.71 -12.16
N VAL A 237 1.62 -49.90 -11.63
CA VAL A 237 1.25 -51.15 -10.94
C VAL A 237 1.25 -52.30 -11.91
N ALA A 238 0.69 -52.11 -13.12
CA ALA A 238 0.64 -53.11 -14.17
C ALA A 238 2.07 -53.52 -14.60
N TRP A 239 2.98 -52.58 -14.85
CA TRP A 239 4.39 -52.89 -15.15
C TRP A 239 5.09 -53.60 -14.00
N THR A 240 4.84 -53.19 -12.75
CA THR A 240 5.45 -53.84 -11.58
C THR A 240 4.98 -55.27 -11.44
N LYS A 241 3.69 -55.55 -11.64
CA LYS A 241 3.16 -56.91 -11.65
C LYS A 241 3.73 -57.75 -12.80
N ALA A 242 3.77 -57.15 -14.02
CA ALA A 242 4.34 -57.79 -15.19
C ALA A 242 5.84 -58.13 -15.00
N ARG A 243 6.60 -57.24 -14.40
CA ARG A 243 8.00 -57.51 -14.06
C ARG A 243 8.16 -58.69 -13.10
N LYS A 244 7.33 -58.78 -12.06
CA LYS A 244 7.35 -59.91 -11.13
C LYS A 244 7.02 -61.21 -11.85
N GLU A 245 6.07 -61.25 -12.78
CA GLU A 245 5.68 -62.41 -13.56
C GLU A 245 6.85 -62.84 -14.50
N LEU A 246 7.51 -61.88 -15.17
CA LEU A 246 8.72 -62.15 -15.96
C LEU A 246 9.84 -62.78 -15.14
N LEU A 247 10.07 -62.30 -13.92
CA LEU A 247 11.10 -62.83 -13.01
C LEU A 247 10.84 -64.27 -12.61
N LEU A 248 9.59 -64.72 -12.64
CA LEU A 248 9.22 -66.10 -12.37
C LEU A 248 9.35 -67.01 -13.61
N LEU A 249 9.18 -66.45 -14.82
CA LEU A 249 9.19 -67.21 -16.09
C LEU A 249 10.61 -67.38 -16.65
N PHE A 250 11.51 -66.44 -16.36
CA PHE A 250 12.88 -66.40 -16.87
C PHE A 250 13.91 -66.50 -15.72
N PRO A 251 14.87 -67.45 -15.75
CA PRO A 251 15.86 -67.58 -14.71
C PRO A 251 16.84 -66.40 -14.67
N GLU A 252 17.63 -66.34 -13.59
CA GLU A 252 18.64 -65.34 -13.43
C GLU A 252 19.78 -65.51 -14.46
N GLY A 253 20.09 -64.45 -15.22
CA GLY A 253 21.08 -64.51 -16.33
C GLY A 253 20.44 -64.69 -17.71
N ASP A 254 19.13 -64.94 -17.84
CA ASP A 254 18.46 -64.97 -19.13
C ASP A 254 18.34 -63.55 -19.69
N VAL A 255 18.90 -63.32 -20.87
CA VAL A 255 18.94 -62.00 -21.54
C VAL A 255 17.50 -61.50 -21.82
N PHE A 256 16.55 -62.40 -22.07
CA PHE A 256 15.20 -62.01 -22.37
C PHE A 256 14.42 -61.49 -21.15
N ARG A 257 14.90 -61.72 -19.94
CA ARG A 257 14.31 -61.20 -18.70
C ARG A 257 14.16 -59.66 -18.70
N ASP A 258 15.21 -58.98 -19.13
CA ASP A 258 15.23 -57.50 -19.22
C ASP A 258 14.60 -57.03 -20.54
N LEU A 259 14.87 -57.71 -21.66
CA LEU A 259 14.30 -57.37 -22.95
C LEU A 259 12.77 -57.52 -22.97
N GLY A 260 12.27 -58.58 -22.35
CA GLY A 260 10.82 -58.79 -22.20
C GLY A 260 10.14 -57.71 -21.39
N TYR A 261 10.84 -57.14 -20.38
CA TYR A 261 10.31 -56.00 -19.65
C TYR A 261 10.31 -54.72 -20.48
N ASP A 262 11.33 -54.44 -21.28
CA ASP A 262 11.32 -53.34 -22.23
C ASP A 262 10.11 -53.41 -23.22
N LEU A 263 9.84 -54.61 -23.75
CA LEU A 263 8.69 -54.84 -24.62
C LEU A 263 7.34 -54.60 -23.92
N ILE A 264 7.23 -55.05 -22.67
CA ILE A 264 6.02 -54.86 -21.89
C ILE A 264 5.80 -53.35 -21.62
N VAL A 265 6.83 -52.62 -21.27
CA VAL A 265 6.74 -51.16 -21.03
C VAL A 265 6.33 -50.45 -22.31
N GLU A 266 6.84 -50.82 -23.47
CA GLU A 266 6.50 -50.20 -24.75
C GLU A 266 5.07 -50.47 -25.22
N PHE A 267 4.70 -51.77 -25.20
CA PHE A 267 3.42 -52.21 -25.82
C PHE A 267 2.24 -52.25 -24.85
N MET A 268 2.48 -52.26 -23.52
CA MET A 268 1.38 -52.27 -22.55
C MET A 268 0.81 -50.88 -22.39
N LYS A 269 -0.20 -50.54 -23.18
CA LYS A 269 -0.95 -49.27 -23.13
C LYS A 269 -2.22 -49.39 -22.27
N PRO A 270 -2.72 -48.32 -21.69
CA PRO A 270 -3.97 -48.32 -20.93
C PRO A 270 -5.15 -48.72 -21.82
N ASN A 271 -6.06 -49.50 -21.25
CA ASN A 271 -7.30 -49.93 -21.94
C ASN A 271 -8.58 -49.48 -21.20
N LEU A 272 -8.41 -48.77 -20.06
CA LEU A 272 -9.47 -48.04 -19.37
C LEU A 272 -9.22 -46.58 -19.51
N LEU A 273 -9.94 -45.89 -20.37
CA LEU A 273 -9.79 -44.48 -20.65
C LEU A 273 -10.77 -43.64 -19.82
N PHE A 274 -10.25 -42.61 -19.14
CA PHE A 274 -11.00 -41.73 -18.28
C PHE A 274 -11.91 -40.78 -19.09
N GLU A 275 -13.22 -40.84 -18.85
CA GLU A 275 -14.21 -39.95 -19.42
C GLU A 275 -14.37 -38.68 -18.57
N ARG A 276 -13.42 -37.75 -18.74
CA ARG A 276 -13.31 -36.53 -17.93
C ARG A 276 -14.61 -35.71 -18.02
N GLU A 277 -15.06 -35.37 -19.20
CA GLU A 277 -16.21 -34.48 -19.39
C GLU A 277 -17.49 -35.04 -18.74
N ILE A 278 -17.72 -36.33 -18.86
CA ILE A 278 -18.92 -36.97 -18.30
C ILE A 278 -18.80 -37.00 -16.77
N THR A 279 -17.60 -37.28 -16.23
CA THR A 279 -17.37 -37.31 -14.80
C THR A 279 -17.53 -35.91 -14.18
N GLU A 280 -16.91 -34.88 -14.75
CA GLU A 280 -17.01 -33.49 -14.28
C GLU A 280 -18.48 -33.00 -14.37
N ARG A 281 -19.21 -33.32 -15.42
CA ARG A 281 -20.62 -32.97 -15.53
C ARG A 281 -21.43 -33.61 -14.41
N ARG A 282 -21.28 -34.92 -14.17
CA ARG A 282 -21.99 -35.63 -13.09
C ARG A 282 -21.60 -35.08 -11.71
N GLN A 283 -20.32 -34.75 -11.49
CA GLN A 283 -19.88 -34.10 -10.26
C GLN A 283 -20.58 -32.77 -10.09
N THR A 284 -20.62 -31.92 -11.11
CA THR A 284 -21.29 -30.62 -11.07
C THR A 284 -22.80 -30.76 -10.80
N GLU A 285 -23.46 -31.67 -11.45
CA GLU A 285 -24.88 -31.97 -11.21
C GLU A 285 -25.12 -32.44 -9.76
N SER A 286 -24.24 -33.25 -9.24
CA SER A 286 -24.32 -33.78 -7.87
C SER A 286 -24.05 -32.69 -6.83
N LEU A 287 -23.05 -31.84 -7.05
CA LEU A 287 -22.72 -30.69 -6.18
C LEU A 287 -23.87 -29.68 -6.11
N ASN A 288 -24.59 -29.47 -7.23
CA ASN A 288 -25.77 -28.61 -7.25
C ASN A 288 -26.96 -29.13 -6.43
N LYS A 289 -26.97 -30.40 -6.08
CA LYS A 289 -27.99 -31.03 -5.23
C LYS A 289 -27.69 -30.92 -3.74
N VAL A 290 -26.45 -30.52 -3.35
CA VAL A 290 -26.11 -30.39 -1.95
C VAL A 290 -26.89 -29.22 -1.33
N PRO A 291 -27.71 -29.46 -0.29
CA PRO A 291 -28.50 -28.42 0.31
C PRO A 291 -27.59 -27.45 1.08
N ARG A 292 -27.70 -26.15 0.80
CA ARG A 292 -26.98 -25.09 1.47
C ARG A 292 -27.53 -24.77 2.87
N SER A 293 -28.71 -25.30 3.19
CA SER A 293 -29.39 -25.14 4.49
C SER A 293 -29.49 -26.47 5.21
N GLN A 294 -29.58 -26.41 6.55
CA GLN A 294 -29.69 -27.58 7.42
C GLN A 294 -30.91 -27.58 8.31
N GLY A 295 -31.83 -26.65 8.10
CA GLY A 295 -33.06 -26.51 8.88
C GLY A 295 -33.77 -25.21 8.54
N VAL A 296 -34.84 -24.92 9.27
CA VAL A 296 -35.67 -23.72 9.09
C VAL A 296 -36.03 -23.19 10.48
N VAL A 297 -35.94 -21.86 10.66
CA VAL A 297 -36.50 -21.15 11.82
C VAL A 297 -37.83 -20.57 11.38
N LEU A 298 -38.87 -20.77 12.19
CA LEU A 298 -40.21 -20.29 11.87
C LEU A 298 -40.40 -18.83 12.30
N GLU A 299 -41.32 -18.13 11.65
CA GLU A 299 -41.73 -16.79 12.07
C GLU A 299 -42.22 -16.80 13.52
N ASN A 300 -41.79 -15.81 14.32
CA ASN A 300 -42.06 -15.68 15.77
C ASN A 300 -41.38 -16.76 16.62
N GLU A 301 -40.51 -17.62 16.09
CA GLU A 301 -39.70 -18.54 16.88
C GLU A 301 -38.62 -17.75 17.66
N LEU A 302 -38.45 -18.06 18.94
CA LEU A 302 -37.40 -17.51 19.77
C LEU A 302 -36.05 -18.14 19.39
N ILE A 303 -35.14 -17.35 18.85
CA ILE A 303 -33.79 -17.81 18.45
C ILE A 303 -32.90 -17.91 19.70
N VAL A 304 -32.92 -16.88 20.50
CA VAL A 304 -32.19 -16.81 21.79
C VAL A 304 -32.88 -15.84 22.74
N ASP A 305 -32.94 -16.16 24.01
CA ASP A 305 -33.51 -15.30 25.04
C ASP A 305 -32.48 -14.26 25.53
N ALA A 306 -32.95 -13.28 26.29
CA ALA A 306 -32.08 -12.31 26.96
C ALA A 306 -31.16 -12.96 27.99
N ASN A 307 -29.95 -12.44 28.13
CA ASN A 307 -28.92 -12.89 29.05
C ASN A 307 -28.44 -14.34 28.84
N ILE A 308 -28.65 -14.90 27.65
CA ILE A 308 -28.15 -16.22 27.27
C ILE A 308 -26.87 -16.07 26.43
N ARG A 309 -25.94 -16.97 26.71
CA ARG A 309 -24.66 -17.07 25.97
C ARG A 309 -24.90 -17.62 24.56
N ILE A 310 -24.34 -16.97 23.56
CA ILE A 310 -24.44 -17.39 22.18
C ILE A 310 -23.54 -18.61 21.95
N THR A 311 -24.20 -19.73 21.64
CA THR A 311 -23.57 -20.98 21.19
C THR A 311 -23.38 -20.98 19.69
N ASP A 312 -22.58 -21.94 19.16
CA ASP A 312 -22.39 -22.09 17.69
C ASP A 312 -23.72 -22.23 16.92
N ASP A 313 -24.69 -22.98 17.47
CA ASP A 313 -26.01 -23.15 16.83
C ASP A 313 -26.79 -21.83 16.77
N VAL A 314 -26.81 -21.09 17.88
CA VAL A 314 -27.44 -19.77 17.92
C VAL A 314 -26.76 -18.80 16.99
N LEU A 315 -25.43 -18.76 16.97
CA LEU A 315 -24.65 -17.91 16.08
C LEU A 315 -24.96 -18.20 14.61
N GLN A 316 -25.08 -19.49 14.28
CA GLN A 316 -25.42 -19.92 12.93
C GLN A 316 -26.85 -19.50 12.53
N LYS A 317 -27.84 -19.60 13.44
CA LYS A 317 -29.19 -19.09 13.24
C LYS A 317 -29.19 -17.56 13.03
N LEU A 318 -28.43 -16.82 13.84
CA LEU A 318 -28.32 -15.36 13.75
C LEU A 318 -27.66 -14.91 12.43
N ASN A 319 -26.58 -15.59 12.02
CA ASN A 319 -25.93 -15.33 10.74
C ASN A 319 -26.89 -15.63 9.58
N SER A 320 -27.66 -16.71 9.67
CA SER A 320 -28.66 -17.08 8.67
C SER A 320 -29.79 -16.06 8.61
N LEU A 321 -30.25 -15.55 9.76
CA LEU A 321 -31.21 -14.47 9.84
C LEU A 321 -30.69 -13.21 9.18
N SER A 322 -29.44 -12.81 9.46
CA SER A 322 -28.79 -11.64 8.85
C SER A 322 -28.78 -11.72 7.32
N VAL A 323 -28.44 -12.89 6.76
CA VAL A 323 -28.47 -13.14 5.31
C VAL A 323 -29.89 -13.11 4.76
N ALA A 324 -30.85 -13.71 5.48
CA ALA A 324 -32.25 -13.78 5.06
C ALA A 324 -32.92 -12.40 5.07
N VAL A 325 -32.67 -11.57 6.11
CA VAL A 325 -33.12 -10.17 6.19
C VAL A 325 -32.58 -9.39 4.99
N THR A 326 -31.31 -9.55 4.69
CA THR A 326 -30.66 -8.93 3.52
C THR A 326 -31.31 -9.33 2.19
N LYS A 327 -31.63 -10.62 2.05
CA LYS A 327 -32.26 -11.14 0.83
C LYS A 327 -33.70 -10.64 0.69
N GLN A 328 -34.44 -10.54 1.81
CA GLN A 328 -35.77 -9.99 1.85
C GLN A 328 -35.78 -8.47 1.60
N GLU A 329 -34.78 -7.73 2.10
CA GLU A 329 -34.61 -6.31 1.79
C GLU A 329 -34.35 -6.07 0.30
N LYS A 330 -33.57 -6.94 -0.35
CA LYS A 330 -33.38 -6.91 -1.81
C LYS A 330 -34.65 -7.28 -2.61
N GLY A 331 -35.52 -8.10 -2.05
CA GLY A 331 -36.81 -8.51 -2.65
C GLY A 331 -37.98 -7.60 -2.31
N SER A 332 -37.87 -6.78 -1.26
CA SER A 332 -38.87 -5.75 -0.94
C SER A 332 -38.65 -4.55 -1.84
N GLY A 333 -39.70 -4.10 -2.52
CA GLY A 333 -39.71 -3.15 -3.64
C GLY A 333 -38.78 -1.93 -3.46
N TRP A 334 -38.33 -1.37 -4.55
CA TRP A 334 -37.41 -0.23 -4.69
C TRP A 334 -37.61 0.89 -3.65
N THR A 335 -38.85 1.06 -3.15
CA THR A 335 -39.19 2.07 -2.14
C THR A 335 -38.48 1.87 -0.80
N LYS A 336 -38.43 0.63 -0.26
CA LYS A 336 -37.74 0.36 1.02
C LYS A 336 -36.21 0.51 0.90
N ILE A 337 -35.64 0.09 -0.24
CA ILE A 337 -34.22 0.30 -0.52
C ILE A 337 -33.89 1.78 -0.56
N ILE A 338 -34.71 2.58 -1.25
CA ILE A 338 -34.53 4.04 -1.34
C ILE A 338 -34.66 4.70 0.04
N VAL A 339 -35.66 4.34 0.85
CA VAL A 339 -35.87 4.89 2.18
C VAL A 339 -34.69 4.59 3.11
N ASN A 340 -34.21 3.35 3.12
CA ASN A 340 -33.04 2.97 3.93
C ASN A 340 -31.76 3.71 3.47
N TYR A 341 -31.56 3.85 2.16
CA TYR A 341 -30.44 4.58 1.61
C TYR A 341 -30.51 6.07 1.93
N LEU A 342 -31.72 6.66 1.84
CA LEU A 342 -31.98 8.04 2.20
C LEU A 342 -31.73 8.29 3.70
N GLY A 343 -32.23 7.41 4.58
CA GLY A 343 -31.99 7.48 6.02
C GLY A 343 -30.49 7.45 6.36
N ARG A 344 -29.73 6.59 5.66
CA ARG A 344 -28.27 6.52 5.79
C ARG A 344 -27.61 7.83 5.36
N ILE A 345 -27.96 8.34 4.17
CA ILE A 345 -27.41 9.62 3.66
C ILE A 345 -27.69 10.75 4.64
N ILE A 346 -28.91 10.85 5.18
CA ILE A 346 -29.27 11.88 6.16
C ILE A 346 -28.36 11.78 7.39
N LEU A 347 -28.18 10.58 7.96
CA LEU A 347 -27.36 10.39 9.15
C LEU A 347 -25.88 10.73 8.90
N LEU A 348 -25.32 10.26 7.78
CA LEU A 348 -23.96 10.60 7.36
C LEU A 348 -23.80 12.11 7.15
N SER A 349 -24.80 12.75 6.52
CA SER A 349 -24.80 14.19 6.28
C SER A 349 -24.77 14.99 7.58
N VAL A 350 -25.48 14.54 8.62
CA VAL A 350 -25.45 15.20 9.94
C VAL A 350 -24.04 15.18 10.53
N VAL A 351 -23.38 14.00 10.56
CA VAL A 351 -22.04 13.87 11.16
C VAL A 351 -20.98 14.64 10.36
N VAL A 352 -20.98 14.49 9.03
CA VAL A 352 -20.03 15.19 8.14
C VAL A 352 -20.25 16.70 8.18
N SER A 353 -21.52 17.16 8.12
CA SER A 353 -21.84 18.59 8.17
C SER A 353 -21.46 19.22 9.51
N LEU A 354 -21.57 18.51 10.63
CA LEU A 354 -21.13 19.00 11.94
C LEU A 354 -19.63 19.30 11.94
N PHE A 355 -18.82 18.40 11.36
CA PHE A 355 -17.39 18.62 11.22
C PHE A 355 -17.07 19.85 10.34
N PHE A 356 -17.69 19.96 9.16
CA PHE A 356 -17.44 21.10 8.28
C PHE A 356 -18.02 22.42 8.83
N ALA A 357 -19.12 22.38 9.57
CA ALA A 357 -19.63 23.54 10.29
C ALA A 357 -18.62 24.04 11.34
N PHE A 358 -17.97 23.12 12.06
CA PHE A 358 -16.86 23.48 12.95
C PHE A 358 -15.75 24.23 12.19
N LEU A 359 -15.34 23.74 10.99
CA LEU A 359 -14.33 24.44 10.18
C LEU A 359 -14.80 25.84 9.75
N VAL A 360 -16.05 26.00 9.37
CA VAL A 360 -16.62 27.30 8.97
C VAL A 360 -16.59 28.28 10.14
N VAL A 361 -16.93 27.83 11.35
CA VAL A 361 -17.01 28.70 12.52
C VAL A 361 -15.65 29.01 13.12
N TYR A 362 -14.79 28.01 13.25
CA TYR A 362 -13.55 28.14 14.02
C TYR A 362 -12.27 28.16 13.17
N ARG A 363 -12.34 27.70 11.92
CA ARG A 363 -11.18 27.57 11.01
C ARG A 363 -11.54 27.96 9.58
N ILE A 364 -12.15 29.09 9.42
CA ILE A 364 -12.65 29.58 8.12
C ILE A 364 -11.56 29.68 7.05
N THR A 365 -10.30 29.92 7.44
CA THR A 365 -9.16 29.99 6.51
C THR A 365 -8.94 28.65 5.82
N ILE A 366 -9.06 27.53 6.54
CA ILE A 366 -8.93 26.17 6.02
C ILE A 366 -10.11 25.84 5.11
N PHE A 367 -11.33 26.19 5.54
CA PHE A 367 -12.52 25.95 4.73
C PHE A 367 -12.52 26.74 3.41
N ARG A 368 -11.96 27.96 3.40
CA ARG A 368 -11.87 28.80 2.19
C ARG A 368 -10.98 28.19 1.11
N ASP A 369 -9.98 27.41 1.49
CA ASP A 369 -9.11 26.70 0.57
C ASP A 369 -9.72 25.33 0.23
N TRP A 370 -10.19 25.18 -1.00
CA TRP A 370 -10.78 23.92 -1.47
C TRP A 370 -9.79 22.74 -1.46
N LYS A 371 -8.47 23.02 -1.63
CA LYS A 371 -7.44 21.97 -1.55
C LYS A 371 -7.40 21.37 -0.14
N MET A 372 -7.52 22.20 0.90
CA MET A 372 -7.53 21.74 2.30
C MET A 372 -8.79 20.95 2.63
N VAL A 373 -9.95 21.37 2.10
CA VAL A 373 -11.21 20.61 2.22
C VAL A 373 -11.10 19.25 1.52
N LEU A 374 -10.46 19.21 0.36
CA LEU A 374 -10.20 17.96 -0.38
C LEU A 374 -9.25 17.03 0.40
N LEU A 375 -8.14 17.57 0.95
CA LEU A 375 -7.19 16.81 1.76
C LEU A 375 -7.90 16.15 2.96
N ILE A 376 -8.69 16.93 3.72
CA ILE A 376 -9.47 16.41 4.84
C ILE A 376 -10.42 15.30 4.38
N SER A 377 -11.11 15.51 3.26
CA SER A 377 -12.03 14.53 2.69
C SER A 377 -11.33 13.23 2.29
N ILE A 378 -10.13 13.31 1.72
CA ILE A 378 -9.30 12.14 1.39
C ILE A 378 -8.90 11.39 2.66
N VAL A 379 -8.50 12.08 3.72
CA VAL A 379 -8.14 11.43 5.00
C VAL A 379 -9.34 10.66 5.58
N PHE A 380 -10.55 11.25 5.54
CA PHE A 380 -11.77 10.55 5.96
C PHE A 380 -12.03 9.31 5.10
N LEU A 381 -11.93 9.43 3.77
CA LEU A 381 -12.15 8.31 2.85
C LEU A 381 -11.12 7.21 3.02
N LEU A 382 -9.84 7.55 3.19
CA LEU A 382 -8.79 6.58 3.46
C LEU A 382 -9.06 5.81 4.75
N GLN A 383 -9.40 6.52 5.82
CA GLN A 383 -9.68 5.91 7.12
C GLN A 383 -10.87 4.94 7.07
N LEU A 384 -12.00 5.37 6.50
CA LEU A 384 -13.21 4.55 6.37
C LEU A 384 -13.04 3.46 5.30
N GLY A 385 -12.27 3.72 4.25
CA GLY A 385 -11.93 2.73 3.23
C GLY A 385 -11.08 1.58 3.80
N ILE A 386 -10.07 1.89 4.60
CA ILE A 386 -9.27 0.87 5.32
C ILE A 386 -10.16 0.05 6.25
N ALA A 387 -11.07 0.71 7.00
CA ALA A 387 -12.01 0.02 7.87
C ALA A 387 -12.93 -0.93 7.09
N HIS A 388 -13.46 -0.47 5.93
CA HIS A 388 -14.26 -1.31 5.02
C HIS A 388 -13.49 -2.55 4.56
N ILE A 389 -12.25 -2.35 4.11
CA ILE A 389 -11.40 -3.46 3.62
C ILE A 389 -11.11 -4.45 4.75
N PHE A 390 -10.69 -3.98 5.92
CA PHE A 390 -10.29 -4.87 7.03
C PHE A 390 -11.45 -5.70 7.55
N VAL A 391 -12.58 -5.06 7.86
CA VAL A 391 -13.68 -5.76 8.54
C VAL A 391 -14.63 -6.43 7.54
N ILE A 392 -14.95 -5.77 6.43
CA ILE A 392 -16.01 -6.24 5.52
C ILE A 392 -15.48 -7.15 4.42
N ARG A 393 -14.24 -6.91 3.93
CA ARG A 393 -13.64 -7.72 2.87
C ARG A 393 -12.74 -8.83 3.40
N LEU A 394 -11.91 -8.53 4.41
CA LEU A 394 -10.95 -9.48 4.99
C LEU A 394 -11.49 -10.20 6.24
N GLU A 395 -12.63 -9.76 6.78
CA GLU A 395 -13.25 -10.28 8.01
C GLU A 395 -12.29 -10.28 9.22
N TRP A 396 -11.38 -9.30 9.26
CA TRP A 396 -10.47 -9.11 10.38
C TRP A 396 -11.16 -8.40 11.54
N SER A 397 -10.56 -8.50 12.72
CA SER A 397 -11.06 -7.80 13.90
C SER A 397 -11.12 -6.28 13.69
N GLU A 398 -12.19 -5.65 14.15
CA GLU A 398 -12.38 -4.20 14.16
C GLU A 398 -11.30 -3.43 14.93
N TYR A 399 -10.64 -4.06 15.90
CA TYR A 399 -9.54 -3.48 16.68
C TYR A 399 -8.23 -3.34 15.90
N LEU A 400 -8.12 -3.95 14.73
CA LEU A 400 -7.00 -3.72 13.80
C LEU A 400 -7.20 -2.49 12.92
N ILE A 401 -8.38 -1.86 12.91
CA ILE A 401 -8.59 -0.62 12.14
C ILE A 401 -7.69 0.48 12.73
N PRO A 402 -6.76 1.07 11.96
CA PRO A 402 -5.84 2.09 12.47
C PRO A 402 -6.53 3.45 12.64
N VAL A 403 -7.50 3.53 13.56
CA VAL A 403 -8.41 4.67 13.75
C VAL A 403 -7.66 5.96 14.05
N THR A 404 -6.52 5.86 14.74
CA THR A 404 -5.73 7.02 15.16
C THR A 404 -5.00 7.71 14.00
N VAL A 405 -4.73 7.01 12.89
CA VAL A 405 -3.96 7.54 11.73
C VAL A 405 -4.59 8.79 11.16
N GLY A 406 -5.89 8.78 10.87
CA GLY A 406 -6.57 9.93 10.25
C GLY A 406 -6.53 11.17 11.13
N ALA A 407 -6.82 11.01 12.41
CA ALA A 407 -6.83 12.13 13.36
C ALA A 407 -5.43 12.66 13.67
N MET A 408 -4.45 11.77 13.82
CA MET A 408 -3.03 12.16 13.98
C MET A 408 -2.54 12.94 12.76
N THR A 409 -2.84 12.45 11.55
CA THR A 409 -2.49 13.12 10.30
C THR A 409 -3.07 14.54 10.27
N LEU A 410 -4.38 14.70 10.56
CA LEU A 410 -5.01 16.02 10.58
C LEU A 410 -4.50 16.92 11.72
N THR A 411 -4.05 16.34 12.84
CA THR A 411 -3.44 17.09 13.93
C THR A 411 -2.12 17.70 13.50
N ILE A 412 -1.27 16.94 12.82
CA ILE A 412 0.07 17.38 12.40
C ILE A 412 -0.03 18.36 11.22
N LEU A 413 -0.94 18.10 10.27
CA LEU A 413 -1.11 18.97 9.11
C LEU A 413 -1.78 20.31 9.44
N PHE A 414 -2.60 20.36 10.48
CA PHE A 414 -3.36 21.56 10.84
C PHE A 414 -3.19 21.94 12.32
N ASP A 415 -4.00 21.39 13.20
CA ASP A 415 -3.91 21.57 14.64
C ASP A 415 -4.68 20.50 15.44
N ALA A 416 -4.45 20.47 16.76
CA ALA A 416 -5.08 19.50 17.67
C ALA A 416 -6.62 19.64 17.74
N ARG A 417 -7.19 20.84 17.47
CA ARG A 417 -8.64 21.07 17.53
C ARG A 417 -9.33 20.40 16.35
N ILE A 418 -8.70 20.47 15.16
CA ILE A 418 -9.19 19.76 13.97
C ILE A 418 -9.04 18.26 14.16
N GLY A 419 -7.88 17.80 14.68
CA GLY A 419 -7.66 16.41 15.01
C GLY A 419 -8.70 15.84 15.97
N PHE A 420 -9.05 16.56 17.02
CA PHE A 420 -10.06 16.14 17.99
C PHE A 420 -11.47 16.06 17.38
N MET A 421 -11.87 17.07 16.59
CA MET A 421 -13.15 17.05 15.89
C MET A 421 -13.22 15.93 14.84
N ALA A 422 -12.11 15.68 14.14
CA ALA A 422 -12.00 14.55 13.22
C ALA A 422 -12.13 13.21 13.95
N THR A 423 -11.47 13.07 15.11
CA THR A 423 -11.60 11.89 16.00
C THR A 423 -13.06 11.59 16.30
N THR A 424 -13.80 12.62 16.76
CA THR A 424 -15.21 12.47 17.13
C THR A 424 -16.05 12.04 15.93
N SER A 425 -15.88 12.73 14.79
CA SER A 425 -16.63 12.42 13.58
C SER A 425 -16.29 11.05 13.01
N MET A 426 -14.99 10.68 12.95
CA MET A 426 -14.54 9.38 12.44
C MET A 426 -14.99 8.23 13.36
N ALA A 427 -14.90 8.39 14.68
CA ALA A 427 -15.35 7.36 15.63
C ALA A 427 -16.84 7.07 15.48
N ILE A 428 -17.69 8.13 15.36
CA ILE A 428 -19.12 7.98 15.13
C ILE A 428 -19.39 7.29 13.78
N LEU A 429 -18.71 7.70 12.71
CA LEU A 429 -18.88 7.11 11.36
C LEU A 429 -18.47 5.63 11.36
N LEU A 430 -17.37 5.28 12.04
CA LEU A 430 -16.91 3.91 12.17
C LEU A 430 -17.90 3.07 13.00
N GLY A 431 -18.37 3.57 14.13
CA GLY A 431 -19.38 2.88 14.94
C GLY A 431 -20.67 2.62 14.17
N LEU A 432 -21.14 3.62 13.38
CA LEU A 432 -22.31 3.46 12.50
C LEU A 432 -22.05 2.43 11.39
N MET A 433 -20.87 2.45 10.80
CA MET A 433 -20.47 1.52 9.74
C MET A 433 -20.39 0.08 10.24
N MET A 434 -19.99 -0.13 11.52
CA MET A 434 -19.84 -1.44 12.16
C MET A 434 -21.10 -1.86 12.94
N GLY A 435 -22.29 -1.38 12.53
CA GLY A 435 -23.57 -1.83 13.09
C GLY A 435 -23.91 -1.25 14.45
N GLN A 436 -23.60 0.00 14.68
CA GLN A 436 -23.81 0.71 15.94
C GLN A 436 -22.93 0.15 17.09
N ASN A 437 -21.72 -0.29 16.75
CA ASN A 437 -20.77 -0.80 17.72
C ASN A 437 -20.24 0.33 18.63
N ILE A 438 -20.85 0.46 19.81
CA ILE A 438 -20.52 1.51 20.77
C ILE A 438 -19.16 1.30 21.42
N ASP A 439 -18.68 0.05 21.52
CA ASP A 439 -17.38 -0.28 22.09
C ASP A 439 -16.27 0.27 21.20
N LEU A 440 -16.40 0.05 19.89
CA LEU A 440 -15.48 0.61 18.91
C LEU A 440 -15.46 2.15 18.96
N VAL A 441 -16.62 2.79 19.15
CA VAL A 441 -16.68 4.25 19.32
C VAL A 441 -15.91 4.70 20.56
N ILE A 442 -16.14 4.05 21.70
CA ILE A 442 -15.46 4.39 22.98
C ILE A 442 -13.95 4.18 22.86
N VAL A 443 -13.53 3.01 22.37
CA VAL A 443 -12.10 2.69 22.16
C VAL A 443 -11.47 3.71 21.22
N SER A 444 -12.13 3.99 20.09
CA SER A 444 -11.64 4.94 19.10
C SER A 444 -11.52 6.36 19.67
N LEU A 445 -12.54 6.86 20.36
CA LEU A 445 -12.52 8.19 20.98
C LEU A 445 -11.39 8.30 22.00
N PHE A 446 -11.26 7.32 22.88
CA PHE A 446 -10.28 7.37 23.97
C PHE A 446 -8.86 7.28 23.44
N THR A 447 -8.54 6.25 22.64
CA THR A 447 -7.19 6.04 22.10
C THR A 447 -6.78 7.20 21.19
N THR A 448 -7.68 7.67 20.33
CA THR A 448 -7.36 8.75 19.38
C THR A 448 -7.21 10.11 20.08
N THR A 449 -7.99 10.37 21.15
CA THR A 449 -7.80 11.59 21.96
C THR A 449 -6.41 11.62 22.58
N ILE A 450 -5.94 10.49 23.12
CA ILE A 450 -4.58 10.37 23.67
C ILE A 450 -3.53 10.57 22.57
N ALA A 451 -3.76 10.01 21.36
CA ALA A 451 -2.88 10.20 20.22
C ALA A 451 -2.76 11.69 19.83
N VAL A 452 -3.89 12.38 19.65
CA VAL A 452 -3.94 13.81 19.31
C VAL A 452 -3.22 14.65 20.35
N TYR A 453 -3.47 14.36 21.64
CA TYR A 453 -2.80 15.11 22.72
C TYR A 453 -1.27 14.97 22.69
N ASN A 454 -0.75 13.76 22.47
CA ASN A 454 0.68 13.50 22.45
C ASN A 454 1.38 14.05 21.20
N ILE A 455 0.67 14.10 20.05
CA ILE A 455 1.28 14.46 18.77
C ILE A 455 1.11 15.93 18.39
N ARG A 456 0.33 16.71 19.17
CA ARG A 456 0.03 18.12 18.88
C ARG A 456 1.26 19.03 18.74
N GLU A 457 2.38 18.67 19.36
CA GLU A 457 3.65 19.40 19.32
C GLU A 457 4.79 18.45 18.95
N LEU A 458 4.75 17.91 17.73
CA LEU A 458 5.74 16.95 17.25
C LEU A 458 7.04 17.68 16.88
N ARG A 459 7.90 17.92 17.87
CA ARG A 459 9.20 18.59 17.68
C ARG A 459 10.40 17.67 17.83
N LYS A 460 10.23 16.44 18.37
CA LYS A 460 11.31 15.50 18.64
C LYS A 460 10.95 14.10 18.15
N ARG A 461 11.90 13.37 17.57
CA ARG A 461 11.72 11.97 17.17
C ARG A 461 11.31 11.04 18.32
N SER A 462 11.76 11.33 19.55
CA SER A 462 11.37 10.58 20.75
C SER A 462 9.87 10.65 21.07
N GLN A 463 9.19 11.67 20.60
CA GLN A 463 7.75 11.85 20.82
C GLN A 463 6.91 10.77 20.14
N LEU A 464 7.42 10.21 19.05
CA LEU A 464 6.79 9.07 18.37
C LEU A 464 6.75 7.84 19.29
N PHE A 465 7.86 7.52 19.97
CA PHE A 465 7.91 6.42 20.94
C PHE A 465 7.01 6.68 22.15
N ILE A 466 7.00 7.91 22.68
CA ILE A 466 6.10 8.30 23.77
C ILE A 466 4.64 8.11 23.36
N THR A 467 4.28 8.46 22.13
CA THR A 467 2.93 8.27 21.60
C THR A 467 2.56 6.78 21.50
N ILE A 468 3.49 5.93 21.02
CA ILE A 468 3.26 4.47 20.95
C ILE A 468 2.97 3.91 22.37
N PHE A 469 3.83 4.23 23.36
CA PHE A 469 3.62 3.76 24.73
C PHE A 469 2.32 4.30 25.35
N ALA A 470 1.99 5.57 25.12
CA ALA A 470 0.76 6.17 25.60
C ALA A 470 -0.48 5.51 24.97
N LEU A 471 -0.42 5.17 23.66
CA LEU A 471 -1.50 4.47 22.96
C LEU A 471 -1.68 3.04 23.48
N ILE A 472 -0.60 2.30 23.72
CA ILE A 472 -0.66 0.96 24.30
C ILE A 472 -1.29 1.03 25.71
N ALA A 473 -0.83 1.96 26.55
CA ALA A 473 -1.39 2.16 27.89
C ALA A 473 -2.88 2.53 27.85
N ALA A 474 -3.27 3.43 26.95
CA ALA A 474 -4.67 3.81 26.71
C ALA A 474 -5.52 2.61 26.26
N SER A 475 -4.99 1.79 25.33
CA SER A 475 -5.67 0.59 24.83
C SER A 475 -5.89 -0.43 25.96
N VAL A 476 -4.87 -0.69 26.77
CA VAL A 476 -4.99 -1.57 27.95
C VAL A 476 -6.06 -1.05 28.89
N PHE A 477 -6.02 0.24 29.23
CA PHE A 477 -6.95 0.86 30.17
C PHE A 477 -8.41 0.77 29.69
N VAL A 478 -8.68 1.13 28.41
CA VAL A 478 -10.04 1.14 27.87
C VAL A 478 -10.59 -0.28 27.68
N VAL A 479 -9.76 -1.24 27.25
CA VAL A 479 -10.19 -2.64 27.08
C VAL A 479 -10.49 -3.29 28.42
N ILE A 480 -9.65 -3.06 29.43
CA ILE A 480 -9.92 -3.58 30.80
C ILE A 480 -11.21 -2.93 31.32
N GLY A 481 -11.38 -1.61 31.19
CA GLY A 481 -12.59 -0.93 31.64
C GLY A 481 -13.86 -1.47 30.98
N LEU A 482 -13.88 -1.61 29.66
CA LEU A 482 -15.01 -2.20 28.93
C LEU A 482 -15.19 -3.68 29.22
N GLY A 483 -14.08 -4.43 29.34
CA GLY A 483 -14.14 -5.85 29.64
C GLY A 483 -14.71 -6.15 31.03
N LEU A 484 -14.32 -5.38 32.04
CA LEU A 484 -14.88 -5.49 33.41
C LEU A 484 -16.35 -5.05 33.44
N PHE A 485 -16.69 -3.97 32.74
CA PHE A 485 -18.07 -3.49 32.67
C PHE A 485 -19.02 -4.48 31.98
N LYS A 486 -18.51 -5.25 30.99
CA LYS A 486 -19.27 -6.24 30.22
C LYS A 486 -19.06 -7.69 30.68
N GLU A 487 -18.30 -7.90 31.72
CA GLU A 487 -17.97 -9.24 32.26
C GLU A 487 -17.28 -10.14 31.22
N HIS A 488 -16.42 -9.54 30.34
CA HIS A 488 -15.68 -10.31 29.38
C HIS A 488 -14.65 -11.24 30.03
N ASN A 489 -14.43 -12.41 29.43
CA ASN A 489 -13.39 -13.34 29.84
C ASN A 489 -11.99 -12.73 29.60
N TRP A 490 -11.02 -13.01 30.49
CA TRP A 490 -9.64 -12.53 30.43
C TRP A 490 -8.93 -12.87 29.10
N ALA A 491 -9.19 -14.05 28.53
CA ALA A 491 -8.60 -14.46 27.27
C ALA A 491 -9.03 -13.54 26.09
N ARG A 492 -10.30 -13.12 26.08
CA ARG A 492 -10.82 -12.16 25.09
C ARG A 492 -10.19 -10.79 25.28
N MET A 493 -10.17 -10.27 26.52
CA MET A 493 -9.54 -8.98 26.79
C MET A 493 -8.06 -8.96 26.39
N LEU A 494 -7.32 -10.05 26.65
CA LEU A 494 -5.92 -10.16 26.26
C LEU A 494 -5.75 -10.14 24.73
N MET A 495 -6.62 -10.82 24.00
CA MET A 495 -6.63 -10.80 22.52
C MET A 495 -6.92 -9.39 21.99
N ASP A 496 -7.92 -8.70 22.53
CA ASP A 496 -8.28 -7.34 22.13
C ASP A 496 -7.13 -6.35 22.43
N ILE A 497 -6.45 -6.49 23.58
CA ILE A 497 -5.25 -5.71 23.92
C ILE A 497 -4.12 -5.97 22.93
N GLN A 498 -3.87 -7.22 22.53
CA GLN A 498 -2.82 -7.57 21.58
C GLN A 498 -3.09 -6.92 20.22
N LEU A 499 -4.32 -6.99 19.71
CA LEU A 499 -4.71 -6.38 18.44
C LEU A 499 -4.57 -4.85 18.46
N LEU A 500 -5.03 -4.20 19.54
CA LEU A 500 -4.88 -2.77 19.72
C LEU A 500 -3.41 -2.35 19.96
N ALA A 501 -2.59 -3.19 20.57
CA ALA A 501 -1.15 -2.90 20.71
C ALA A 501 -0.44 -2.92 19.36
N ILE A 502 -0.77 -3.87 18.49
CA ILE A 502 -0.27 -3.89 17.09
C ILE A 502 -0.69 -2.60 16.38
N ASN A 503 -1.95 -2.22 16.48
CA ASN A 503 -2.47 -0.98 15.91
C ASN A 503 -1.75 0.25 16.48
N SER A 504 -1.53 0.31 17.80
CA SER A 504 -0.84 1.40 18.50
C SER A 504 0.61 1.60 18.04
N ILE A 505 1.28 0.53 17.61
CA ILE A 505 2.63 0.59 17.06
C ILE A 505 2.60 1.05 15.60
N LEU A 506 1.71 0.48 14.80
CA LEU A 506 1.67 0.74 13.36
C LEU A 506 1.12 2.13 13.03
N ALA A 507 0.13 2.61 13.76
CA ALA A 507 -0.56 3.87 13.42
C ALA A 507 0.36 5.10 13.41
N PRO A 508 1.24 5.37 14.41
CA PRO A 508 2.17 6.48 14.35
C PRO A 508 3.18 6.38 13.20
N ILE A 509 3.63 5.16 12.88
CA ILE A 509 4.57 4.91 11.76
C ILE A 509 3.90 5.22 10.42
N ILE A 510 2.68 4.73 10.21
CA ILE A 510 1.89 5.02 9.01
C ILE A 510 1.61 6.51 8.89
N THR A 511 1.24 7.16 9.98
CA THR A 511 0.97 8.61 10.01
C THR A 511 2.21 9.40 9.57
N TYR A 512 3.39 9.07 10.11
CA TYR A 512 4.63 9.74 9.75
C TYR A 512 4.96 9.60 8.25
N GLY A 513 4.73 8.40 7.68
CA GLY A 513 4.90 8.18 6.24
C GLY A 513 3.88 8.94 5.37
N LEU A 514 2.63 9.07 5.83
CA LEU A 514 1.58 9.78 5.10
C LEU A 514 1.79 11.29 5.09
N ILE A 515 2.36 11.88 6.15
CA ILE A 515 2.58 13.34 6.23
C ILE A 515 3.41 13.81 5.04
N GLY A 516 4.55 13.18 4.75
CA GLY A 516 5.41 13.57 3.64
C GLY A 516 4.68 13.53 2.28
N LEU A 517 3.80 12.55 2.09
CA LEU A 517 2.97 12.49 0.87
C LEU A 517 1.99 13.67 0.80
N PHE A 518 1.30 13.97 1.90
CA PHE A 518 0.33 15.08 1.92
C PHE A 518 1.01 16.45 1.80
N GLU A 519 2.19 16.65 2.38
CA GLU A 519 2.98 17.87 2.21
C GLU A 519 3.31 18.11 0.73
N ILE A 520 3.75 17.08 -0.01
CA ILE A 520 4.09 17.18 -1.42
C ILE A 520 2.86 17.47 -2.29
N PHE A 521 1.77 16.70 -2.10
CA PHE A 521 0.59 16.82 -2.98
C PHE A 521 -0.26 18.06 -2.72
N PHE A 522 -0.32 18.53 -1.47
CA PHE A 522 -1.18 19.66 -1.07
C PHE A 522 -0.41 20.93 -0.74
N GLU A 523 0.91 20.90 -0.88
CA GLU A 523 1.78 22.06 -0.57
C GLU A 523 1.58 22.59 0.87
N VAL A 524 1.28 21.70 1.81
CA VAL A 524 1.16 22.01 3.23
C VAL A 524 2.54 21.91 3.87
N THR A 525 2.89 22.84 4.73
CA THR A 525 4.16 22.84 5.47
C THR A 525 3.88 22.52 6.92
N THR A 526 4.46 21.45 7.44
CA THR A 526 4.33 21.07 8.86
C THR A 526 5.50 21.58 9.69
N ASP A 527 5.35 21.50 11.03
CA ASP A 527 6.44 21.78 11.95
C ASP A 527 7.66 20.88 11.71
N LEU A 528 7.47 19.66 11.20
CA LEU A 528 8.59 18.76 10.86
C LEU A 528 9.45 19.34 9.75
N THR A 529 8.84 19.77 8.65
CA THR A 529 9.55 20.45 7.55
C THR A 529 10.22 21.73 8.03
N LEU A 530 9.54 22.51 8.91
CA LEU A 530 10.15 23.72 9.47
C LEU A 530 11.38 23.41 10.34
N ILE A 531 11.39 22.32 11.11
CA ILE A 531 12.54 21.88 11.91
C ILE A 531 13.70 21.45 11.01
N GLU A 532 13.42 20.74 9.93
CA GLU A 532 14.44 20.35 8.93
C GLU A 532 15.09 21.58 8.28
N LEU A 533 14.30 22.63 8.01
CA LEU A 533 14.80 23.88 7.47
C LEU A 533 15.65 24.72 8.48
N LEU A 534 15.62 24.42 9.78
CA LEU A 534 16.52 25.04 10.77
C LEU A 534 17.90 24.40 10.82
N ASP A 535 18.09 23.26 10.15
CA ASP A 535 19.40 22.61 10.14
C ASP A 535 20.40 23.42 9.32
N TYR A 536 21.53 23.77 9.94
CA TYR A 536 22.62 24.53 9.30
C TYR A 536 23.29 23.72 8.17
N ASP A 537 23.15 22.43 8.14
CA ASP A 537 23.58 21.58 7.02
C ASP A 537 22.66 21.67 5.78
N HIS A 538 21.50 22.34 5.90
CA HIS A 538 20.67 22.63 4.74
C HIS A 538 21.48 23.37 3.66
N PRO A 539 21.51 22.91 2.41
CA PRO A 539 22.44 23.41 1.38
C PRO A 539 22.43 24.92 1.21
N LEU A 540 21.25 25.55 1.31
CA LEU A 540 21.10 27.00 1.16
C LEU A 540 21.63 27.77 2.38
N LEU A 541 21.42 27.29 3.62
CA LEU A 541 21.96 27.91 4.83
C LEU A 541 23.48 27.73 4.91
N LYS A 542 24.00 26.57 4.56
CA LYS A 542 25.45 26.31 4.50
C LYS A 542 26.15 27.23 3.49
N ARG A 543 25.51 27.44 2.33
CA ARG A 543 25.96 28.37 1.32
C ARG A 543 25.92 29.82 1.85
N ALA A 544 24.84 30.25 2.52
CA ALA A 544 24.72 31.56 3.13
C ALA A 544 25.78 31.80 4.18
N GLN A 545 26.09 30.80 5.02
CA GLN A 545 27.16 30.87 6.02
C GLN A 545 28.55 31.05 5.38
N GLN A 546 28.82 30.44 4.24
CA GLN A 546 30.11 30.50 3.55
C GLN A 546 30.28 31.78 2.74
N GLU A 547 29.25 32.21 1.98
CA GLU A 547 29.33 33.34 1.05
C GLU A 547 28.95 34.68 1.69
N THR A 548 28.11 34.69 2.75
CA THR A 548 27.57 35.90 3.41
C THR A 548 27.46 35.72 4.92
N ASN A 549 28.57 35.47 5.57
CA ASN A 549 28.60 35.19 7.01
C ASN A 549 27.97 36.31 7.86
N GLY A 550 28.16 37.57 7.46
CA GLY A 550 27.55 38.73 8.14
C GLY A 550 26.02 38.67 8.08
N THR A 551 25.45 38.42 6.90
CA THR A 551 24.00 38.25 6.71
C THR A 551 23.47 36.99 7.43
N PHE A 552 24.23 35.90 7.41
CA PHE A 552 23.87 34.68 8.14
C PHE A 552 23.72 34.89 9.63
N ASN A 553 24.74 35.54 10.26
CA ASN A 553 24.73 35.87 11.70
C ASN A 553 23.58 36.83 12.04
N HIS A 554 23.37 37.87 11.22
CA HIS A 554 22.22 38.74 11.33
C HIS A 554 20.89 37.97 11.32
N SER A 555 20.70 37.08 10.37
CA SER A 555 19.49 36.25 10.25
C SER A 555 19.25 35.39 11.50
N ILE A 556 20.29 34.88 12.15
CA ILE A 556 20.15 34.14 13.41
C ILE A 556 19.66 35.05 14.53
N VAL A 557 20.24 36.26 14.68
CA VAL A 557 19.84 37.25 15.71
C VAL A 557 18.39 37.66 15.50
N VAL A 558 18.01 38.02 14.27
CA VAL A 558 16.63 38.35 13.90
C VAL A 558 15.69 37.19 14.16
N GLY A 559 16.12 35.96 13.88
CA GLY A 559 15.37 34.75 14.18
C GLY A 559 15.05 34.55 15.66
N ASN A 560 16.05 34.79 16.53
CA ASN A 560 15.84 34.71 17.97
C ASN A 560 14.89 35.83 18.49
N LEU A 561 14.98 37.03 17.93
CA LEU A 561 14.04 38.11 18.22
C LEU A 561 12.63 37.79 17.78
N ALA A 562 12.47 37.34 16.53
CA ALA A 562 11.19 37.01 15.94
C ALA A 562 10.50 35.85 16.67
N GLU A 563 11.26 34.82 17.07
CA GLU A 563 10.72 33.70 17.88
C GLU A 563 10.22 34.19 19.25
N ALA A 564 10.96 35.02 19.95
CA ALA A 564 10.58 35.60 21.25
C ALA A 564 9.30 36.47 21.13
N CYS A 565 9.22 37.29 20.08
CA CYS A 565 8.05 38.12 19.79
C CYS A 565 6.81 37.28 19.45
N ALA A 566 6.98 36.25 18.63
CA ALA A 566 5.89 35.35 18.28
C ALA A 566 5.36 34.60 19.50
N ASN A 567 6.24 34.11 20.36
CA ASN A 567 5.86 33.46 21.63
C ASN A 567 5.07 34.43 22.54
N ALA A 568 5.43 35.72 22.58
CA ALA A 568 4.74 36.71 23.41
C ALA A 568 3.28 36.94 23.04
N ILE A 569 2.90 36.74 21.78
CA ILE A 569 1.55 36.91 21.27
C ILE A 569 0.85 35.61 20.85
N GLY A 570 1.48 34.44 21.04
CA GLY A 570 0.96 33.15 20.65
C GLY A 570 0.87 32.97 19.12
N ALA A 571 1.77 33.63 18.35
CA ALA A 571 1.96 33.39 16.93
C ALA A 571 2.90 32.21 16.70
N HIS A 572 3.08 31.80 15.45
CA HIS A 572 3.86 30.62 15.08
C HIS A 572 5.38 30.88 15.19
N SER A 573 5.93 30.68 16.39
CA SER A 573 7.34 31.06 16.73
C SER A 573 8.38 30.32 15.88
N LEU A 574 8.15 28.99 15.61
CA LEU A 574 9.03 28.21 14.75
C LEU A 574 9.07 28.75 13.32
N LEU A 575 7.91 29.09 12.76
CA LEU A 575 7.81 29.68 11.42
C LEU A 575 8.51 31.05 11.35
N CYS A 576 8.35 31.87 12.37
CA CYS A 576 9.08 33.18 12.47
C CYS A 576 10.59 32.99 12.43
N ARG A 577 11.11 32.03 13.18
CA ARG A 577 12.53 31.72 13.22
C ARG A 577 13.05 31.19 11.89
N VAL A 578 12.33 30.21 11.27
CA VAL A 578 12.70 29.72 9.97
C VAL A 578 12.63 30.82 8.92
N GLY A 579 11.52 31.57 8.87
CA GLY A 579 11.37 32.71 7.95
C GLY A 579 12.53 33.71 8.07
N ALA A 580 12.98 34.01 9.29
CA ALA A 580 14.12 34.86 9.53
C ALA A 580 15.43 34.28 9.00
N TYR A 581 15.66 32.97 9.07
CA TYR A 581 16.89 32.37 8.54
C TYR A 581 17.01 32.48 7.02
N TYR A 582 15.87 32.54 6.30
CA TYR A 582 15.85 32.58 4.85
C TYR A 582 15.45 33.92 4.22
N HIS A 583 15.06 34.92 5.02
CA HIS A 583 14.52 36.20 4.47
C HIS A 583 15.49 36.92 3.55
N ASP A 584 16.77 36.84 3.84
CA ASP A 584 17.85 37.62 3.24
C ASP A 584 18.81 36.80 2.35
N ILE A 585 18.46 35.56 1.99
CA ILE A 585 19.29 34.68 1.15
C ILE A 585 19.67 35.29 -0.21
N GLY A 586 18.89 36.23 -0.73
CA GLY A 586 19.18 36.92 -1.98
C GLY A 586 20.39 37.81 -1.96
N LYS A 587 20.87 38.20 -0.77
CA LYS A 587 22.12 38.99 -0.57
C LYS A 587 23.36 38.21 -1.03
N MET A 588 23.30 36.86 -1.09
CA MET A 588 24.42 36.04 -1.60
C MET A 588 24.81 36.38 -3.03
N VAL A 589 23.87 36.82 -3.87
CA VAL A 589 24.15 37.08 -5.30
C VAL A 589 25.06 38.27 -5.52
N LYS A 590 25.03 39.26 -4.62
CA LYS A 590 25.88 40.49 -4.65
C LYS A 590 26.31 40.86 -3.24
N SER A 591 26.94 39.93 -2.53
CA SER A 591 27.27 40.03 -1.13
C SER A 591 28.09 41.30 -0.77
N GLU A 592 28.96 41.70 -1.67
CA GLU A 592 29.86 42.84 -1.52
C GLU A 592 29.19 44.22 -1.47
N TYR A 593 27.91 44.32 -1.84
CA TYR A 593 27.13 45.56 -1.72
C TYR A 593 26.41 45.69 -0.38
N PHE A 594 26.41 44.66 0.47
CA PHE A 594 25.78 44.71 1.78
C PHE A 594 26.81 44.90 2.88
N ILE A 595 26.65 45.96 3.67
CA ILE A 595 27.66 46.44 4.62
C ILE A 595 28.08 45.38 5.64
N GLU A 596 27.18 44.51 6.04
CA GLU A 596 27.42 43.41 6.97
C GLU A 596 28.38 42.34 6.43
N ASN A 597 28.61 42.32 5.09
CA ASN A 597 29.51 41.36 4.42
C ASN A 597 30.79 42.03 3.89
N GLN A 598 30.98 43.34 4.12
CA GLN A 598 32.17 44.04 3.68
C GLN A 598 33.30 43.90 4.74
N TYR A 599 34.48 43.49 4.30
CA TYR A 599 35.68 43.33 5.15
C TYR A 599 36.70 44.44 5.00
N SER A 600 36.64 45.19 3.88
CA SER A 600 37.52 46.35 3.60
C SER A 600 36.73 47.64 3.75
N GLY A 601 37.40 48.74 4.15
CA GLY A 601 36.77 50.04 4.39
C GLY A 601 36.17 50.74 3.14
N ASP A 602 36.29 50.15 1.95
CA ASP A 602 35.78 50.70 0.69
C ASP A 602 34.32 50.25 0.44
N ASN A 603 33.39 51.19 0.62
CA ASN A 603 31.99 50.94 0.34
C ASN A 603 31.70 51.04 -1.17
N LYS A 604 31.32 49.93 -1.82
CA LYS A 604 31.02 49.90 -3.26
C LYS A 604 29.89 50.83 -3.69
N HIS A 605 29.05 51.29 -2.75
CA HIS A 605 28.03 52.27 -3.04
C HIS A 605 28.53 53.69 -3.25
N ASP A 606 29.74 54.01 -2.81
CA ASP A 606 30.30 55.38 -2.89
C ASP A 606 30.57 55.82 -4.35
N THR A 607 30.72 54.85 -5.26
CA THR A 607 30.91 55.10 -6.69
C THR A 607 29.61 55.11 -7.48
N LEU A 608 28.47 54.85 -6.85
CA LEU A 608 27.17 54.66 -7.50
C LEU A 608 26.23 55.84 -7.21
N THR A 609 25.32 56.12 -8.16
CA THR A 609 24.21 57.03 -7.87
C THR A 609 23.26 56.44 -6.82
N PRO A 610 22.61 57.27 -5.98
CA PRO A 610 21.68 56.78 -4.96
C PRO A 610 20.55 55.89 -5.51
N THR A 611 20.08 56.22 -6.71
CA THR A 611 19.05 55.41 -7.39
C THR A 611 19.57 54.03 -7.80
N MET A 612 20.81 53.93 -8.28
CA MET A 612 21.44 52.68 -8.64
C MET A 612 21.71 51.82 -7.39
N SER A 613 22.19 52.45 -6.30
CA SER A 613 22.39 51.80 -5.02
C SER A 613 21.07 51.24 -4.46
N ALA A 614 19.98 52.01 -4.48
CA ALA A 614 18.67 51.54 -4.06
C ALA A 614 18.17 50.37 -4.92
N LYS A 615 18.43 50.40 -6.24
CA LYS A 615 18.09 49.30 -7.15
C LYS A 615 18.83 48.02 -6.83
N ILE A 616 20.12 48.10 -6.51
CA ILE A 616 20.93 46.93 -6.14
C ILE A 616 20.47 46.36 -4.79
N ILE A 617 20.23 47.20 -3.79
CA ILE A 617 19.72 46.76 -2.48
C ILE A 617 18.37 46.04 -2.66
N ARG A 618 17.41 46.65 -3.37
CA ARG A 618 16.08 46.04 -3.60
C ARG A 618 16.12 44.74 -4.38
N ALA A 619 17.18 44.51 -5.19
CA ALA A 619 17.31 43.31 -6.01
C ALA A 619 17.42 42.03 -5.19
N HIS A 620 17.87 42.08 -3.92
CA HIS A 620 18.00 40.87 -3.10
C HIS A 620 16.65 40.16 -2.90
N VAL A 621 15.53 40.86 -2.86
CA VAL A 621 14.20 40.29 -2.73
C VAL A 621 13.89 39.36 -3.94
N LYS A 622 14.16 39.88 -5.15
CA LYS A 622 13.93 39.08 -6.38
C LYS A 622 14.88 37.89 -6.45
N GLU A 623 16.16 38.09 -6.15
CA GLU A 623 17.13 36.98 -6.17
C GLU A 623 16.86 35.98 -5.04
N GLY A 624 16.40 36.42 -3.89
CA GLY A 624 15.98 35.55 -2.79
C GLY A 624 14.81 34.66 -3.17
N LEU A 625 13.78 35.21 -3.83
CA LEU A 625 12.68 34.40 -4.36
C LEU A 625 13.13 33.41 -5.44
N ARG A 626 14.10 33.77 -6.27
CA ARG A 626 14.67 32.86 -7.25
C ARG A 626 15.38 31.68 -6.57
N LEU A 627 16.23 31.98 -5.58
CA LEU A 627 16.93 30.96 -4.78
C LEU A 627 15.94 30.09 -3.99
N ALA A 628 14.93 30.68 -3.38
CA ALA A 628 13.89 29.93 -2.67
C ALA A 628 13.20 28.91 -3.56
N LYS A 629 12.88 29.27 -4.80
CA LYS A 629 12.31 28.39 -5.80
C LYS A 629 13.29 27.30 -6.25
N GLU A 630 14.54 27.66 -6.47
CA GLU A 630 15.61 26.74 -6.90
C GLU A 630 15.87 25.64 -5.88
N TYR A 631 15.84 25.99 -4.60
CA TYR A 631 16.05 25.05 -3.47
C TYR A 631 14.77 24.45 -2.90
N GLY A 632 13.61 24.72 -3.51
CA GLY A 632 12.34 24.11 -3.13
C GLY A 632 11.81 24.56 -1.77
N LEU A 633 12.12 25.78 -1.32
CA LEU A 633 11.57 26.28 -0.06
C LEU A 633 10.05 26.39 -0.08
N PRO A 634 9.36 25.96 0.97
CA PRO A 634 7.91 26.10 1.07
C PRO A 634 7.48 27.57 0.90
N LYS A 635 6.30 27.75 0.27
CA LYS A 635 5.78 29.09 -0.01
C LYS A 635 5.65 29.93 1.26
N ILE A 636 5.18 29.33 2.36
CA ILE A 636 4.98 30.04 3.65
C ILE A 636 6.30 30.59 4.21
N VAL A 637 7.44 29.95 3.93
CA VAL A 637 8.78 30.45 4.28
C VAL A 637 9.25 31.47 3.27
N SER A 638 9.05 31.20 1.98
CA SER A 638 9.45 32.11 0.89
C SER A 638 8.73 33.48 0.95
N ASP A 639 7.50 33.51 1.48
CA ASP A 639 6.71 34.75 1.63
C ASP A 639 7.39 35.78 2.58
N PHE A 640 8.27 35.35 3.48
CA PHE A 640 9.05 36.25 4.33
C PHE A 640 10.04 37.10 3.52
N ILE A 641 10.56 36.59 2.40
CA ILE A 641 11.53 37.28 1.55
C ILE A 641 11.03 38.63 1.01
N PRO A 642 9.85 38.70 0.39
CA PRO A 642 9.32 40.00 -0.06
C PRO A 642 8.66 40.82 1.07
N MET A 643 8.10 40.15 2.10
CA MET A 643 7.26 40.80 3.11
C MET A 643 8.04 41.43 4.24
N HIS A 644 9.33 41.04 4.52
CA HIS A 644 10.10 41.63 5.58
C HIS A 644 10.41 43.11 5.35
N HIS A 645 10.44 43.54 4.10
CA HIS A 645 10.52 44.95 3.73
C HIS A 645 9.19 45.57 3.30
N GLY A 646 8.23 44.71 2.86
CA GLY A 646 6.94 45.19 2.33
C GLY A 646 7.13 46.22 1.22
N THR A 647 6.53 47.40 1.38
CA THR A 647 6.69 48.54 0.45
C THR A 647 7.45 49.70 1.09
N THR A 648 8.29 49.43 2.11
CA THR A 648 9.09 50.44 2.77
C THR A 648 10.10 51.07 1.81
N ARG A 649 10.62 52.23 2.18
CA ARG A 649 11.57 53.00 1.42
C ARG A 649 13.00 52.64 1.87
N VAL A 650 13.95 52.54 0.94
CA VAL A 650 15.39 52.49 1.22
C VAL A 650 15.87 53.84 1.67
N GLU A 651 15.65 54.15 2.95
CA GLU A 651 15.66 55.49 3.53
C GLU A 651 17.01 56.19 3.34
N TYR A 652 18.12 55.48 3.54
CA TYR A 652 19.47 56.07 3.44
C TYR A 652 19.71 56.66 2.03
N PHE A 653 19.49 55.86 1.00
CA PHE A 653 19.73 56.32 -0.37
C PHE A 653 18.66 57.30 -0.86
N TYR A 654 17.45 57.24 -0.36
CA TYR A 654 16.44 58.26 -0.64
C TYR A 654 16.84 59.63 -0.07
N ARG A 655 17.27 59.70 1.18
CA ARG A 655 17.77 60.94 1.78
C ARG A 655 18.99 61.49 1.08
N MET A 656 19.90 60.62 0.67
CA MET A 656 21.08 60.98 -0.11
C MET A 656 20.69 61.58 -1.46
N ALA A 657 19.67 60.96 -2.15
CA ALA A 657 19.13 61.48 -3.38
C ALA A 657 18.46 62.86 -3.18
N LEU A 658 17.69 63.04 -2.12
CA LEU A 658 17.05 64.34 -1.78
C LEU A 658 18.12 65.42 -1.55
N LYS A 659 19.23 65.10 -0.90
CA LYS A 659 20.30 66.07 -0.70
C LYS A 659 20.92 66.51 -2.02
N HIS A 660 21.22 65.56 -2.92
CA HIS A 660 21.74 65.86 -4.27
C HIS A 660 20.71 66.60 -5.16
N SER A 661 19.39 66.31 -5.03
CA SER A 661 18.31 66.96 -5.76
C SER A 661 18.15 68.41 -5.33
N ASN A 662 18.21 68.71 -4.04
CA ASN A 662 18.15 70.08 -3.54
C ASN A 662 19.32 70.97 -4.06
N GLU A 663 20.44 70.35 -4.41
CA GLU A 663 21.59 71.01 -5.01
C GLU A 663 21.40 71.20 -6.52
N ASN A 664 20.70 70.29 -7.24
CA ASN A 664 20.57 70.28 -8.70
C ASN A 664 19.18 70.64 -9.26
N GLY A 665 18.13 70.72 -8.43
CA GLY A 665 16.77 71.07 -8.82
C GLY A 665 15.95 69.92 -9.46
N ASP A 666 16.43 68.65 -9.40
CA ASP A 666 15.76 67.51 -10.01
C ASP A 666 14.60 66.97 -9.15
N LYS A 667 13.54 66.53 -9.81
CA LYS A 667 12.42 65.82 -9.10
C LYS A 667 12.83 64.35 -8.88
N ILE A 668 12.76 63.91 -7.61
CA ILE A 668 13.01 62.52 -7.26
C ILE A 668 11.70 61.75 -7.27
N ASP A 669 11.68 60.62 -8.00
CA ASP A 669 10.61 59.61 -7.92
C ASP A 669 10.81 58.74 -6.67
N GLU A 670 9.99 58.90 -5.66
CA GLU A 670 10.04 58.09 -4.44
C GLU A 670 9.82 56.60 -4.71
N GLY A 671 9.01 56.25 -5.77
CA GLY A 671 8.76 54.86 -6.17
C GLY A 671 10.03 54.12 -6.55
N ALA A 672 11.06 54.84 -7.07
CA ALA A 672 12.34 54.24 -7.39
C ALA A 672 13.13 53.76 -6.15
N PHE A 673 12.77 54.22 -4.96
CA PHE A 673 13.39 53.85 -3.70
C PHE A 673 12.54 52.97 -2.80
N ARG A 674 11.29 52.64 -3.19
CA ARG A 674 10.41 51.74 -2.45
C ARG A 674 10.59 50.30 -2.88
N TYR A 675 10.51 49.36 -1.92
CA TYR A 675 10.46 47.94 -2.20
C TYR A 675 9.14 47.59 -2.94
N PRO A 676 9.13 46.51 -3.75
CA PRO A 676 7.96 46.18 -4.59
C PRO A 676 6.80 45.55 -3.82
N GLY A 677 7.00 45.14 -2.59
CA GLY A 677 6.01 44.43 -1.80
C GLY A 677 5.95 42.91 -2.11
N PRO A 678 4.91 42.23 -1.66
CA PRO A 678 3.74 42.72 -0.93
C PRO A 678 4.02 43.14 0.52
N LYS A 679 3.06 43.86 1.13
CA LYS A 679 3.08 44.15 2.56
C LYS A 679 2.87 42.89 3.39
N PRO A 680 3.33 42.85 4.65
CA PRO A 680 3.03 41.75 5.57
C PRO A 680 1.52 41.53 5.70
N ASN A 681 1.08 40.28 5.57
CA ASN A 681 -0.33 39.90 5.66
C ASN A 681 -0.60 38.80 6.70
N THR A 682 0.43 38.37 7.40
CA THR A 682 0.36 37.46 8.56
C THR A 682 1.04 38.07 9.77
N LYS A 683 0.72 37.58 10.97
CA LYS A 683 1.41 38.04 12.21
C LYS A 683 2.90 37.77 12.13
N GLU A 684 3.27 36.62 11.62
CA GLU A 684 4.65 36.16 11.53
C GLU A 684 5.50 37.05 10.62
N THR A 685 4.99 37.40 9.44
CA THR A 685 5.69 38.31 8.50
C THR A 685 5.75 39.75 9.03
N GLY A 686 4.69 40.18 9.75
CA GLY A 686 4.71 41.49 10.45
C GLY A 686 5.72 41.56 11.59
N ILE A 687 5.83 40.50 12.39
CA ILE A 687 6.84 40.35 13.43
C ILE A 687 8.23 40.46 12.81
N LEU A 688 8.51 39.73 11.74
CA LEU A 688 9.83 39.77 11.10
C LEU A 688 10.17 41.17 10.58
N MET A 689 9.25 41.88 9.93
CA MET A 689 9.46 43.26 9.48
C MET A 689 9.85 44.19 10.62
N ILE A 690 9.26 44.03 11.80
CA ILE A 690 9.60 44.85 12.97
C ILE A 690 10.98 44.43 13.52
N CYS A 691 11.23 43.14 13.72
CA CYS A 691 12.48 42.62 14.29
C CYS A 691 13.67 42.95 13.44
N GLU A 692 13.59 42.84 12.13
CA GLU A 692 14.60 43.22 11.14
C GLU A 692 14.99 44.69 11.29
N ALA A 693 13.97 45.58 11.26
CA ALA A 693 14.22 47.02 11.39
C ALA A 693 14.79 47.40 12.74
N VAL A 694 14.37 46.74 13.81
CA VAL A 694 14.87 46.99 15.17
C VAL A 694 16.31 46.49 15.31
N GLU A 695 16.64 45.31 14.85
CA GLU A 695 18.02 44.78 14.91
C GLU A 695 18.99 45.71 14.19
N ALA A 696 18.66 46.11 12.95
CA ALA A 696 19.49 47.00 12.15
C ALA A 696 19.69 48.38 12.82
N ALA A 697 18.61 48.92 13.42
CA ALA A 697 18.68 50.24 14.10
C ALA A 697 19.44 50.18 15.42
N VAL A 698 19.19 49.17 16.26
CA VAL A 698 19.87 49.02 17.56
C VAL A 698 21.35 48.77 17.36
N ARG A 699 21.74 47.99 16.35
CA ARG A 699 23.15 47.78 15.99
C ARG A 699 23.89 49.05 15.62
N SER A 700 23.20 50.09 15.15
CA SER A 700 23.78 51.39 14.81
C SER A 700 23.94 52.34 16.00
N ILE A 701 23.40 52.03 17.18
CA ILE A 701 23.47 52.87 18.38
C ILE A 701 24.90 52.83 18.94
N LYS A 702 25.53 54.02 19.06
CA LYS A 702 26.82 54.19 19.73
C LYS A 702 26.63 54.02 21.20
N GLU A 703 26.93 53.33 22.04
CA GLU A 703 26.63 53.16 23.47
C GLU A 703 25.16 52.80 23.72
N PRO A 704 24.74 51.60 23.40
CA PRO A 704 23.38 51.15 23.60
C PRO A 704 23.05 51.00 25.09
N ASP A 705 22.00 51.69 25.53
CA ASP A 705 21.35 51.47 26.82
C ASP A 705 19.91 51.04 26.62
N ILE A 706 19.30 50.43 27.63
CA ILE A 706 17.98 49.83 27.52
C ILE A 706 16.88 50.84 27.17
N PHE A 707 16.99 52.10 27.64
CA PHE A 707 16.02 53.14 27.35
C PHE A 707 16.14 53.66 25.92
N LYS A 708 17.40 53.78 25.41
CA LYS A 708 17.62 54.10 23.98
C LYS A 708 17.11 53.01 23.07
N ILE A 709 17.29 51.75 23.46
CA ILE A 709 16.79 50.60 22.73
C ILE A 709 15.24 50.65 22.72
N GLU A 710 14.60 50.84 23.87
CA GLU A 710 13.13 50.93 23.97
C GLU A 710 12.57 52.07 23.11
N ALA A 711 13.13 53.26 23.20
CA ALA A 711 12.74 54.41 22.39
C ALA A 711 12.90 54.14 20.88
N MET A 712 13.93 53.39 20.48
CA MET A 712 14.14 53.02 19.09
C MET A 712 13.06 52.02 18.60
N ILE A 713 12.69 51.04 19.43
CA ILE A 713 11.61 50.12 19.13
C ILE A 713 10.32 50.87 18.92
N ASP A 714 9.94 51.76 19.84
CA ASP A 714 8.72 52.56 19.73
C ASP A 714 8.71 53.41 18.47
N LYS A 715 9.83 54.03 18.12
CA LYS A 715 9.99 54.82 16.89
C LYS A 715 9.80 53.95 15.64
N ILE A 716 10.32 52.76 15.60
CA ILE A 716 10.21 51.84 14.45
C ILE A 716 8.78 51.36 14.32
N ILE A 717 8.18 50.84 15.39
CA ILE A 717 6.77 50.36 15.36
C ILE A 717 5.86 51.48 14.88
N LYS A 718 6.00 52.69 15.48
CA LYS A 718 5.19 53.86 15.03
C LYS A 718 5.44 54.18 13.57
N GLY A 719 6.68 54.23 13.10
CA GLY A 719 7.00 54.48 11.69
C GLY A 719 6.42 53.45 10.73
N ARG A 720 6.35 52.13 11.09
CA ARG A 720 5.71 51.10 10.30
C ARG A 720 4.19 51.27 10.24
N ILE A 721 3.55 51.70 11.32
CA ILE A 721 2.13 52.04 11.39
C ILE A 721 1.83 53.25 10.52
N ASP A 722 2.58 54.33 10.68
CA ASP A 722 2.39 55.62 9.98
C ASP A 722 2.58 55.44 8.44
N ASP A 723 3.54 54.59 8.01
CA ASP A 723 3.74 54.26 6.58
C ASP A 723 2.72 53.17 6.05
N GLY A 724 1.80 52.73 6.92
CA GLY A 724 0.72 51.80 6.57
C GLY A 724 1.24 50.41 6.18
N GLN A 725 2.41 50.00 6.65
CA GLN A 725 3.00 48.71 6.32
C GLN A 725 2.29 47.53 6.98
N LEU A 726 1.68 47.77 8.15
CA LEU A 726 0.95 46.74 8.92
C LEU A 726 -0.57 46.72 8.65
N ASN A 727 -1.08 47.48 7.67
CA ASN A 727 -2.51 47.56 7.40
C ASN A 727 -3.17 46.25 6.97
N GLU A 728 -2.40 45.34 6.34
CA GLU A 728 -2.88 44.02 5.91
C GLU A 728 -2.58 42.93 6.95
N CYS A 729 -1.82 43.27 8.00
CA CYS A 729 -1.35 42.34 9.02
C CYS A 729 -2.36 42.30 10.19
N PRO A 730 -2.83 41.09 10.61
CA PRO A 730 -3.80 40.95 11.70
C PRO A 730 -3.15 41.04 13.09
N ILE A 731 -2.28 42.04 13.31
CA ILE A 731 -1.65 42.38 14.61
C ILE A 731 -2.41 43.51 15.26
N THR A 732 -2.77 43.36 16.53
CA THR A 732 -3.46 44.38 17.31
C THR A 732 -2.45 45.29 18.01
N LEU A 733 -2.85 46.46 18.46
CA LEU A 733 -2.01 47.39 19.24
C LEU A 733 -1.55 46.74 20.56
N ASP A 734 -2.40 45.94 21.21
CA ASP A 734 -2.02 45.20 22.42
C ASP A 734 -0.88 44.17 22.11
N GLU A 735 -1.00 43.49 20.99
CA GLU A 735 0.02 42.54 20.55
C GLU A 735 1.34 43.24 20.18
N LEU A 736 1.31 44.47 19.61
CA LEU A 736 2.52 45.26 19.37
C LEU A 736 3.25 45.62 20.67
N ASN A 737 2.47 45.95 21.72
CA ASN A 737 3.07 46.18 23.06
C ASN A 737 3.67 44.90 23.64
N LYS A 738 3.07 43.74 23.46
CA LYS A 738 3.64 42.47 23.89
C LYS A 738 4.87 42.07 23.08
N ILE A 739 4.89 42.36 21.76
CA ILE A 739 6.06 42.18 20.89
C ILE A 739 7.24 43.01 21.39
N LYS A 740 7.01 44.31 21.74
CA LYS A 740 8.03 45.14 22.34
C LYS A 740 8.57 44.52 23.64
N GLY A 741 7.67 44.10 24.52
CA GLY A 741 7.99 43.65 25.86
C GLY A 741 8.22 44.79 26.82
N THR A 742 8.67 44.48 28.03
CA THR A 742 9.01 45.49 29.09
C THR A 742 10.46 45.30 29.55
N VAL A 743 11.04 46.38 30.10
CA VAL A 743 12.44 46.38 30.55
C VAL A 743 12.72 45.27 31.58
N ASP A 744 11.80 45.05 32.51
CA ASP A 744 11.93 44.04 33.57
C ASP A 744 11.20 42.72 33.21
N GLY A 745 10.63 42.62 32.02
CA GLY A 745 9.89 41.45 31.56
C GLY A 745 10.80 40.35 31.05
N ASN A 746 10.18 39.16 30.85
CA ASN A 746 10.83 37.97 30.29
C ASN A 746 10.31 37.60 28.91
N SER A 747 9.44 38.42 28.29
CA SER A 747 8.82 38.15 26.99
C SER A 747 8.92 39.36 26.05
N GLY A 748 8.85 39.14 24.74
CA GLY A 748 9.03 40.16 23.71
C GLY A 748 10.50 40.36 23.34
N MET A 749 10.78 41.44 22.58
CA MET A 749 12.13 41.69 22.04
C MET A 749 13.11 42.36 23.05
N LEU A 750 12.59 43.20 23.95
CA LEU A 750 13.46 43.92 24.92
C LEU A 750 14.35 43.01 25.76
N PRO A 751 13.86 41.91 26.36
CA PRO A 751 14.74 41.00 27.11
C PRO A 751 15.84 40.36 26.26
N VAL A 752 15.54 40.03 25.00
CA VAL A 752 16.50 39.44 24.08
C VAL A 752 17.57 40.44 23.69
N LEU A 753 17.17 41.67 23.35
CA LEU A 753 18.12 42.76 23.02
C LEU A 753 19.00 43.14 24.20
N ARG A 754 18.46 43.17 25.42
CA ARG A 754 19.23 43.37 26.65
C ARG A 754 20.32 42.30 26.82
N GLY A 755 20.04 41.03 26.44
CA GLY A 755 21.02 39.96 26.49
C GLY A 755 22.12 40.06 25.42
N ILE A 756 21.76 40.60 24.23
CA ILE A 756 22.70 40.75 23.10
C ILE A 756 23.61 41.98 23.24
N TYR A 757 23.02 43.11 23.65
CA TYR A 757 23.71 44.42 23.71
C TYR A 757 24.00 44.85 25.16
N HIS A 758 24.57 43.98 26.00
CA HIS A 758 25.05 44.32 27.32
C HIS A 758 26.36 45.10 27.22
N ILE A 759 26.69 45.87 28.28
CA ILE A 759 27.89 46.70 28.38
C ILE A 759 29.13 45.82 28.16
N ARG A 760 29.97 46.20 27.20
CA ARG A 760 31.30 45.58 27.05
C ARG A 760 32.19 46.03 28.19
N VAL A 761 32.83 45.08 28.84
CA VAL A 761 33.92 45.41 29.78
C VAL A 761 35.07 45.86 28.93
N GLU A 762 35.46 47.17 29.08
CA GLU A 762 36.73 47.65 28.55
C GLU A 762 37.83 46.99 29.36
N TYR A 763 38.66 46.20 28.72
CA TYR A 763 39.85 45.70 29.33
C TYR A 763 40.79 46.91 29.53
N PRO A 764 41.35 47.15 30.74
CA PRO A 764 42.33 48.22 30.95
C PRO A 764 43.46 47.94 29.97
N ASP A 765 43.97 49.08 29.38
CA ASP A 765 45.12 49.03 28.49
C ASP A 765 46.29 48.38 29.21
N ASP A 766 47.02 47.50 28.52
CA ASP A 766 48.20 46.85 29.09
C ASP A 766 49.24 47.92 29.46
N PRO A 767 49.65 48.07 30.75
CA PRO A 767 50.56 49.09 31.12
C PRO A 767 51.97 48.96 30.50
N MET A 768 52.18 47.95 29.63
CA MET A 768 53.46 47.73 28.94
C MET A 768 53.52 48.24 27.49
N GLU A 769 52.45 48.76 26.92
CA GLU A 769 52.52 49.46 25.62
C GLU A 769 52.73 50.94 25.78
N THR A 770 53.92 51.33 26.18
CA THR A 770 54.44 52.68 25.95
C THR A 770 54.80 52.79 24.46
N PRO A 771 54.24 53.74 23.70
CA PRO A 771 54.69 53.97 22.34
C PRO A 771 56.16 54.35 22.34
N ALA A 772 56.95 53.54 21.63
CA ALA A 772 58.32 53.96 21.31
C ALA A 772 58.26 55.25 20.49
N THR A 773 58.75 56.33 21.06
CA THR A 773 58.95 57.68 20.48
C THR A 773 59.79 57.63 19.21
#